data_d86558a106a6259559b2ae243df2286e
#
_entry.id   d86558a106a6259559b2ae243df2286e
#
_cell.length_a   1.000
_cell.length_b   1.000
_cell.length_c   1.000
_cell.angle_alpha   90.00
_cell.angle_beta   90.00
_cell.angle_gamma   90.00
#
_symmetry.space_group_name_H-M   'P 1'
#
loop_
_entity.id
_entity.type
_entity.pdbx_description
1 polymer ?
#
loop_
_entity_poly.entity_id
_entity_poly.type
_entity_poly.pdbx_seq_one_letter_code
_entity_poly.pdbx_strand_id
1 'polypeptide(L)'
;MANDDRHPTQAPQFPLSRREFMAATAALGASALMRDALAADPSKERTFTILHTNDLHSSFIGMGPSSDYTPFTLNDDSTRGGWARLAGAIGMRRNARQALGPVLVLDAGDFSMGTAFGAASREVGGELRLLGRMGFDATTFGNHDFDLGPDGLGKAISVAAKAGRIPAVVATNTDLAASDATLAGLQRLAREGVIRRHLVIERGGIRFGILGLLGKEATFYTAGAGAVKFADAIETARQQVEFLRESEKLDVVVCLSHGGVMRGKDGRFADGDDVRLAREVPGIDVVIGGHSHTELKEAILVNGRTPVVQAGKEGANLGELVVALVGGKVTVESYRLYPMDDTVLGDRSTAEEIDRLKEGVTGAVFASRGYAVDEALATVPRDLPNTFGDIAAGTLLANLVTDAFRGATGADIGFTANGLMRSSLTRGKSGVQTVYDVFAVAPLGAGVVDDTAGSALVTAWFTGQELKHVLEFLLVDNPAHPGENFPRASGMRFRYDRSRPKFDVVTAIELGDVDRGYRAIDITGKDGRLFSLTCPLYLGLILVAIPKYTKGLLALVPKDKDGQPLKSKVEALERPREQSPYLLPPPGTLDRAGIATRAGRDATREIKEWQAIMDHLRRLPVKGQGNLPVVPVDERAGEIRAIQVG
;
A
#
# COMPACT_ATOMS: atom_id res chain seq x y z
N MET A 1 19.44 72.58 11.42
CA MET A 1 18.98 73.32 10.23
C MET A 1 18.66 72.28 9.18
N ALA A 2 17.52 72.47 8.54
CA ALA A 2 16.85 71.71 7.48
C ALA A 2 16.03 70.48 7.92
N ASN A 3 14.75 70.73 8.02
CA ASN A 3 13.59 69.84 7.99
C ASN A 3 13.54 69.13 6.64
N ASP A 4 13.16 67.87 6.66
CA ASP A 4 12.65 67.19 5.49
C ASP A 4 11.29 66.51 5.84
N ASP A 5 10.23 67.24 5.52
CA ASP A 5 8.82 66.83 5.61
C ASP A 5 8.49 65.93 4.40
N ARG A 6 8.25 64.62 4.60
CA ARG A 6 7.61 63.78 3.59
C ARG A 6 6.21 63.41 4.03
N HIS A 7 5.25 63.99 3.33
CA HIS A 7 3.82 63.66 3.39
C HIS A 7 3.56 62.22 2.90
N PRO A 8 2.64 61.47 3.53
CA PRO A 8 2.14 60.21 3.01
C PRO A 8 1.11 60.46 1.90
N THR A 9 1.35 59.81 0.74
CA THR A 9 0.43 59.78 -0.40
C THR A 9 -0.84 59.00 -0.05
N GLN A 10 -1.98 59.69 -0.06
CA GLN A 10 -3.31 59.09 0.05
C GLN A 10 -3.64 58.29 -1.22
N ALA A 11 -4.12 57.05 -1.03
CA ALA A 11 -4.77 56.26 -2.07
C ALA A 11 -6.12 56.85 -2.45
N PRO A 12 -6.56 56.77 -3.73
CA PRO A 12 -7.83 57.32 -4.16
C PRO A 12 -9.00 56.49 -3.57
N GLN A 13 -9.85 57.12 -2.78
CA GLN A 13 -11.13 56.59 -2.34
C GLN A 13 -12.18 56.84 -3.41
N PHE A 14 -12.76 55.78 -3.99
CA PHE A 14 -13.98 55.86 -4.78
C PHE A 14 -15.16 55.61 -3.85
N PRO A 15 -16.05 56.58 -3.60
CA PRO A 15 -17.23 56.38 -2.78
C PRO A 15 -18.38 55.85 -3.65
N LEU A 16 -18.58 54.53 -3.66
CA LEU A 16 -19.89 54.01 -4.07
C LEU A 16 -20.87 54.18 -2.90
N SER A 17 -22.01 54.77 -3.19
CA SER A 17 -23.07 54.90 -2.21
C SER A 17 -23.64 53.54 -1.81
N ARG A 18 -24.17 53.40 -0.58
CA ARG A 18 -24.79 52.14 -0.11
C ARG A 18 -25.87 51.59 -1.05
N ARG A 19 -26.55 52.48 -1.82
CA ARG A 19 -27.55 52.08 -2.83
C ARG A 19 -26.92 51.49 -4.09
N GLU A 20 -25.80 52.00 -4.55
CA GLU A 20 -25.08 51.49 -5.72
C GLU A 20 -24.38 50.16 -5.41
N PHE A 21 -23.88 49.98 -4.18
CA PHE A 21 -23.35 48.69 -3.73
C PHE A 21 -24.44 47.61 -3.61
N MET A 22 -25.61 47.96 -3.11
CA MET A 22 -26.77 47.06 -3.02
C MET A 22 -27.37 46.73 -4.39
N ALA A 23 -27.35 47.67 -5.33
CA ALA A 23 -27.77 47.41 -6.71
C ALA A 23 -26.79 46.53 -7.48
N ALA A 24 -25.47 46.70 -7.28
CA ALA A 24 -24.46 45.88 -7.87
C ALA A 24 -24.46 44.45 -7.32
N THR A 25 -24.69 44.25 -6.01
CA THR A 25 -24.84 42.91 -5.41
C THR A 25 -26.14 42.22 -5.80
N ALA A 26 -27.26 42.98 -5.97
CA ALA A 26 -28.51 42.41 -6.47
C ALA A 26 -28.43 42.00 -7.95
N ALA A 27 -27.72 42.76 -8.78
CA ALA A 27 -27.49 42.43 -10.19
C ALA A 27 -26.52 41.22 -10.39
N LEU A 28 -25.52 41.10 -9.52
CA LEU A 28 -24.63 39.92 -9.50
C LEU A 28 -25.35 38.68 -8.97
N GLY A 29 -26.23 38.83 -7.98
CA GLY A 29 -27.04 37.72 -7.46
C GLY A 29 -28.11 37.26 -8.44
N ALA A 30 -28.74 38.16 -9.20
CA ALA A 30 -29.73 37.80 -10.22
C ALA A 30 -29.10 37.17 -11.46
N SER A 31 -27.87 37.57 -11.86
CA SER A 31 -27.16 36.96 -12.96
C SER A 31 -26.57 35.57 -12.62
N ALA A 32 -26.27 35.32 -11.34
CA ALA A 32 -25.88 33.97 -10.88
C ALA A 32 -27.09 33.02 -10.82
N LEU A 33 -28.25 33.49 -10.35
CA LEU A 33 -29.48 32.69 -10.29
C LEU A 33 -30.13 32.45 -11.66
N MET A 34 -29.88 33.30 -12.67
CA MET A 34 -30.33 33.05 -14.05
C MET A 34 -29.42 32.11 -14.86
N ARG A 35 -28.17 31.87 -14.43
CA ARG A 35 -27.30 30.87 -15.07
C ARG A 35 -27.67 29.43 -14.73
N ASP A 36 -28.27 29.20 -13.57
CA ASP A 36 -28.64 27.83 -13.12
C ASP A 36 -30.02 27.37 -13.63
N ALA A 37 -30.77 28.23 -14.28
CA ALA A 37 -32.15 27.93 -14.75
C ALA A 37 -32.26 27.59 -16.27
N LEU A 38 -31.14 27.60 -17.01
CA LEU A 38 -31.13 27.07 -18.36
C LEU A 38 -30.83 25.58 -18.26
N ALA A 39 -31.85 24.75 -18.36
CA ALA A 39 -31.68 23.32 -18.59
C ALA A 39 -30.64 23.14 -19.70
N ALA A 40 -29.50 22.55 -19.36
CA ALA A 40 -28.42 22.36 -20.31
C ALA A 40 -28.98 21.59 -21.52
N ASP A 41 -28.84 22.12 -22.70
CA ASP A 41 -29.22 21.48 -23.95
C ASP A 41 -28.45 20.15 -24.04
N PRO A 42 -29.08 18.99 -23.98
CA PRO A 42 -28.41 17.69 -23.98
C PRO A 42 -27.68 17.41 -25.32
N SER A 43 -27.90 18.22 -26.34
CA SER A 43 -27.19 18.14 -27.63
C SER A 43 -25.84 18.87 -27.61
N LYS A 44 -25.57 19.73 -26.62
CA LYS A 44 -24.28 20.44 -26.51
C LYS A 44 -23.24 19.55 -25.88
N GLU A 45 -22.07 19.53 -26.51
CA GLU A 45 -20.87 18.90 -25.96
C GLU A 45 -20.50 19.55 -24.61
N ARG A 46 -20.30 18.70 -23.59
CA ARG A 46 -19.83 19.09 -22.26
C ARG A 46 -18.56 18.32 -21.97
N THR A 47 -17.50 18.99 -21.58
CA THR A 47 -16.23 18.36 -21.20
C THR A 47 -16.11 18.33 -19.69
N PHE A 48 -15.57 17.24 -19.15
CA PHE A 48 -15.16 17.13 -17.75
C PHE A 48 -13.80 16.49 -17.62
N THR A 49 -13.14 16.68 -16.49
CA THR A 49 -11.84 16.10 -16.19
C THR A 49 -11.91 15.26 -14.92
N ILE A 50 -11.27 14.09 -14.96
CA ILE A 50 -11.01 13.29 -13.76
C ILE A 50 -9.50 13.30 -13.52
N LEU A 51 -9.11 13.81 -12.35
CA LEU A 51 -7.78 13.60 -11.77
C LEU A 51 -7.88 12.38 -10.88
N HIS A 52 -6.96 11.42 -11.02
CA HIS A 52 -7.07 10.19 -10.26
C HIS A 52 -5.75 9.64 -9.74
N THR A 53 -5.85 8.91 -8.64
CA THR A 53 -4.82 8.09 -8.03
C THR A 53 -5.36 6.71 -7.68
N ASN A 54 -4.47 5.82 -7.31
CA ASN A 54 -4.73 4.50 -6.76
C ASN A 54 -3.48 4.03 -6.02
N ASP A 55 -3.62 3.05 -5.13
CA ASP A 55 -2.50 2.36 -4.47
C ASP A 55 -1.48 3.34 -3.86
N LEU A 56 -1.99 4.34 -3.14
CA LEU A 56 -1.16 5.40 -2.55
C LEU A 56 -0.29 4.93 -1.39
N HIS A 57 -0.70 3.84 -0.71
CA HIS A 57 0.07 3.10 0.28
C HIS A 57 0.78 3.96 1.32
N SER A 58 0.09 5.01 1.82
CA SER A 58 0.64 5.95 2.84
C SER A 58 2.01 6.53 2.48
N SER A 59 2.38 6.61 1.18
CA SER A 59 3.70 7.07 0.72
C SER A 59 3.81 8.60 0.75
N PHE A 60 3.63 9.20 1.94
CA PHE A 60 3.54 10.64 2.11
C PHE A 60 4.81 11.39 1.74
N ILE A 61 5.99 10.79 1.99
CA ILE A 61 7.30 11.39 1.70
C ILE A 61 7.78 11.01 0.28
N GLY A 62 7.22 9.95 -0.30
CA GLY A 62 7.64 9.45 -1.61
C GLY A 62 8.63 8.29 -1.53
N MET A 63 9.01 7.79 -2.71
CA MET A 63 9.93 6.66 -2.90
C MET A 63 11.33 7.17 -3.15
N GLY A 64 12.31 6.53 -2.56
CA GLY A 64 13.73 6.89 -2.55
C GLY A 64 14.15 7.17 -1.12
N PRO A 65 15.41 7.51 -0.82
CA PRO A 65 15.76 7.88 0.52
C PRO A 65 14.92 9.07 0.98
N SER A 66 14.19 8.91 2.08
CA SER A 66 13.30 9.97 2.60
C SER A 66 14.07 11.23 2.97
N SER A 67 15.35 11.08 3.32
CA SER A 67 16.29 12.18 3.58
C SER A 67 16.63 13.03 2.34
N ASP A 68 16.43 12.49 1.14
CA ASP A 68 16.69 13.19 -0.12
C ASP A 68 15.48 13.96 -0.65
N TYR A 69 14.29 13.74 -0.08
CA TYR A 69 13.04 14.33 -0.56
C TYR A 69 12.97 15.84 -0.31
N THR A 70 13.04 16.62 -1.38
CA THR A 70 13.09 18.10 -1.34
C THR A 70 11.90 18.71 -2.12
N PRO A 71 10.65 18.66 -1.58
CA PRO A 71 9.45 19.02 -2.33
C PRO A 71 9.34 20.53 -2.69
N PHE A 72 10.22 21.39 -2.18
CA PHE A 72 10.14 22.85 -2.39
C PHE A 72 11.21 23.40 -3.31
N THR A 73 12.06 22.56 -3.84
CA THR A 73 13.09 22.86 -4.84
C THR A 73 12.89 21.99 -6.06
N LEU A 74 13.57 22.26 -7.15
CA LEU A 74 13.43 21.54 -8.43
C LEU A 74 14.79 21.07 -8.92
N ASN A 75 14.83 19.90 -9.53
CA ASN A 75 16.00 19.31 -10.19
C ASN A 75 17.18 19.09 -9.22
N ASP A 76 16.92 18.82 -7.96
CA ASP A 76 17.94 18.62 -6.93
C ASP A 76 17.79 17.32 -6.12
N ASP A 77 16.78 16.50 -6.40
CA ASP A 77 16.67 15.14 -5.82
C ASP A 77 16.36 14.07 -6.88
N SER A 78 16.24 12.82 -6.49
CA SER A 78 15.91 11.69 -7.37
C SER A 78 14.66 10.93 -6.91
N THR A 79 13.95 11.46 -5.90
CA THR A 79 12.78 10.81 -5.32
C THR A 79 11.57 10.95 -6.24
N ARG A 80 10.66 9.96 -6.17
CA ARG A 80 9.39 9.97 -6.89
C ARG A 80 8.23 9.89 -5.91
N GLY A 81 7.08 10.42 -6.32
CA GLY A 81 5.91 10.45 -5.45
C GLY A 81 5.99 11.56 -4.40
N GLY A 82 5.38 11.29 -3.25
CA GLY A 82 5.26 12.23 -2.16
C GLY A 82 4.01 13.11 -2.26
N TRP A 83 3.24 13.13 -1.18
CA TRP A 83 1.90 13.75 -1.22
C TRP A 83 1.94 15.27 -1.24
N ALA A 84 3.04 15.89 -0.83
CA ALA A 84 3.21 17.34 -1.03
C ALA A 84 3.29 17.68 -2.53
N ARG A 85 4.06 16.93 -3.33
CA ARG A 85 4.12 17.09 -4.79
C ARG A 85 2.78 16.76 -5.44
N LEU A 86 2.14 15.67 -5.01
CA LEU A 86 0.81 15.28 -5.50
C LEU A 86 -0.21 16.40 -5.28
N ALA A 87 -0.23 17.01 -4.09
CA ALA A 87 -1.10 18.15 -3.77
C ALA A 87 -0.85 19.36 -4.68
N GLY A 88 0.43 19.70 -4.91
CA GLY A 88 0.82 20.76 -5.84
C GLY A 88 0.34 20.51 -7.27
N ALA A 89 0.55 19.28 -7.76
CA ALA A 89 0.10 18.87 -9.10
C ALA A 89 -1.43 18.90 -9.24
N ILE A 90 -2.17 18.36 -8.24
CA ILE A 90 -3.64 18.40 -8.23
C ILE A 90 -4.12 19.85 -8.28
N GLY A 91 -3.56 20.74 -7.46
CA GLY A 91 -3.89 22.16 -7.46
C GLY A 91 -3.67 22.82 -8.82
N MET A 92 -2.51 22.59 -9.41
CA MET A 92 -2.12 23.12 -10.73
C MET A 92 -3.07 22.61 -11.83
N ARG A 93 -3.32 21.28 -11.87
CA ARG A 93 -4.17 20.69 -12.92
C ARG A 93 -5.63 21.08 -12.76
N ARG A 94 -6.15 21.15 -11.53
CA ARG A 94 -7.50 21.64 -11.24
C ARG A 94 -7.67 23.06 -11.76
N ASN A 95 -6.74 23.96 -11.45
CA ASN A 95 -6.79 25.36 -11.91
C ASN A 95 -6.75 25.45 -13.44
N ALA A 96 -5.96 24.64 -14.11
CA ALA A 96 -5.89 24.62 -15.56
C ALA A 96 -7.17 24.08 -16.24
N ARG A 97 -7.91 23.18 -15.56
CA ARG A 97 -9.05 22.48 -16.15
C ARG A 97 -10.40 23.06 -15.77
N GLN A 98 -10.55 23.68 -14.60
CA GLN A 98 -11.84 24.17 -14.09
C GLN A 98 -12.54 25.20 -15.00
N ALA A 99 -11.79 25.91 -15.82
CA ALA A 99 -12.35 26.84 -16.82
C ALA A 99 -12.93 26.13 -18.05
N LEU A 100 -12.53 24.88 -18.29
CA LEU A 100 -12.94 24.06 -19.44
C LEU A 100 -14.11 23.14 -19.11
N GLY A 101 -14.35 22.86 -17.83
CA GLY A 101 -15.42 21.99 -17.35
C GLY A 101 -15.21 21.56 -15.90
N PRO A 102 -16.16 20.79 -15.32
CA PRO A 102 -16.02 20.29 -13.98
C PRO A 102 -14.81 19.33 -13.85
N VAL A 103 -14.15 19.42 -12.69
CA VAL A 103 -13.01 18.55 -12.34
C VAL A 103 -13.40 17.70 -11.13
N LEU A 104 -13.31 16.39 -11.23
CA LEU A 104 -13.38 15.43 -10.14
C LEU A 104 -11.98 14.99 -9.74
N VAL A 105 -11.76 14.72 -8.45
CA VAL A 105 -10.51 14.13 -7.94
C VAL A 105 -10.86 12.85 -7.20
N LEU A 106 -10.41 11.70 -7.69
CA LEU A 106 -10.86 10.38 -7.28
C LEU A 106 -9.68 9.47 -6.98
N ASP A 107 -9.88 8.53 -6.05
CA ASP A 107 -8.88 7.52 -5.69
C ASP A 107 -9.50 6.12 -5.72
N ALA A 108 -8.76 5.13 -6.23
CA ALA A 108 -9.26 3.77 -6.42
C ALA A 108 -8.77 2.77 -5.35
N GLY A 109 -8.56 3.24 -4.12
CA GLY A 109 -8.28 2.38 -2.96
C GLY A 109 -6.80 2.05 -2.74
N ASP A 110 -6.54 1.25 -1.72
CA ASP A 110 -5.22 1.03 -1.14
C ASP A 110 -4.52 2.35 -0.78
N PHE A 111 -5.28 3.24 -0.12
CA PHE A 111 -4.75 4.50 0.37
C PHE A 111 -3.82 4.31 1.57
N SER A 112 -3.98 3.22 2.34
CA SER A 112 -3.20 2.90 3.53
C SER A 112 -2.22 1.74 3.33
N MET A 113 -1.41 1.44 4.36
CA MET A 113 -0.35 0.43 4.38
C MET A 113 0.90 0.83 3.56
N GLY A 114 2.02 0.17 3.82
CA GLY A 114 3.26 0.25 3.05
C GLY A 114 4.34 1.11 3.69
N THR A 115 3.99 2.07 4.53
CA THR A 115 4.95 2.95 5.20
C THR A 115 4.68 3.10 6.70
N ALA A 116 5.59 3.78 7.40
CA ALA A 116 5.45 4.14 8.80
C ALA A 116 4.15 4.90 9.11
N PHE A 117 3.63 5.69 8.16
CA PHE A 117 2.36 6.40 8.33
C PHE A 117 1.17 5.45 8.36
N GLY A 118 1.15 4.45 7.46
CA GLY A 118 0.14 3.40 7.47
C GLY A 118 0.14 2.58 8.76
N ALA A 119 1.31 2.39 9.34
CA ALA A 119 1.46 1.72 10.64
C ALA A 119 0.71 2.43 11.78
N ALA A 120 0.60 3.75 11.73
CA ALA A 120 -0.09 4.58 12.72
C ALA A 120 -1.47 5.08 12.25
N SER A 121 -2.00 4.53 11.17
CA SER A 121 -3.25 4.97 10.55
C SER A 121 -4.41 5.05 11.56
N ARG A 122 -4.50 4.09 12.49
CA ARG A 122 -5.53 4.05 13.55
C ARG A 122 -5.44 5.22 14.52
N GLU A 123 -4.23 5.70 14.78
CA GLU A 123 -3.94 6.73 15.78
C GLU A 123 -4.00 8.13 15.16
N VAL A 124 -3.55 8.27 13.92
CA VAL A 124 -3.39 9.60 13.30
C VAL A 124 -4.38 9.88 12.15
N GLY A 125 -4.93 8.85 11.50
CA GLY A 125 -5.87 8.98 10.38
C GLY A 125 -5.31 9.80 9.22
N GLY A 126 -4.01 9.69 8.97
CA GLY A 126 -3.26 10.60 8.10
C GLY A 126 -3.72 10.57 6.65
N GLU A 127 -4.02 9.40 6.13
CA GLU A 127 -4.35 9.14 4.73
C GLU A 127 -5.58 9.94 4.30
N LEU A 128 -6.73 9.69 4.92
CA LEU A 128 -7.98 10.36 4.56
C LEU A 128 -7.99 11.85 4.92
N ARG A 129 -7.24 12.26 5.95
CA ARG A 129 -7.04 13.70 6.26
C ARG A 129 -6.35 14.41 5.11
N LEU A 130 -5.24 13.84 4.62
CA LEU A 130 -4.47 14.44 3.52
C LEU A 130 -5.26 14.38 2.21
N LEU A 131 -5.94 13.27 1.88
CA LEU A 131 -6.84 13.20 0.73
C LEU A 131 -7.93 14.29 0.80
N GLY A 132 -8.53 14.49 1.97
CA GLY A 132 -9.51 15.56 2.20
C GLY A 132 -8.93 16.95 1.97
N ARG A 133 -7.69 17.22 2.44
CA ARG A 133 -6.98 18.50 2.22
C ARG A 133 -6.65 18.73 0.74
N MET A 134 -6.20 17.71 0.02
CA MET A 134 -5.96 17.76 -1.42
C MET A 134 -7.25 17.92 -2.23
N GLY A 135 -8.40 17.74 -1.60
CA GLY A 135 -9.72 17.95 -2.19
C GLY A 135 -10.20 16.77 -3.02
N PHE A 136 -9.84 15.55 -2.65
CA PHE A 136 -10.47 14.37 -3.21
C PHE A 136 -11.96 14.35 -2.93
N ASP A 137 -12.74 13.97 -3.93
CA ASP A 137 -14.19 13.85 -3.85
C ASP A 137 -14.61 12.51 -3.28
N ALA A 138 -13.97 11.43 -3.73
CA ALA A 138 -14.23 10.07 -3.27
C ALA A 138 -12.99 9.19 -3.34
N THR A 139 -13.00 8.14 -2.51
CA THR A 139 -12.11 6.98 -2.56
C THR A 139 -12.94 5.70 -2.37
N THR A 140 -12.33 4.53 -2.61
CA THR A 140 -12.89 3.22 -2.28
C THR A 140 -11.95 2.46 -1.36
N PHE A 141 -12.32 1.24 -0.96
CA PHE A 141 -11.41 0.35 -0.26
C PHE A 141 -10.58 -0.47 -1.24
N GLY A 142 -9.28 -0.63 -0.93
CA GLY A 142 -8.45 -1.69 -1.45
C GLY A 142 -8.28 -2.81 -0.43
N ASN A 143 -7.52 -3.86 -0.78
CA ASN A 143 -7.30 -5.02 0.10
C ASN A 143 -6.43 -4.67 1.31
N HIS A 144 -5.44 -3.81 1.15
CA HIS A 144 -4.54 -3.41 2.22
C HIS A 144 -5.14 -2.41 3.22
N ASP A 145 -6.24 -1.74 2.88
CA ASP A 145 -6.94 -0.89 3.85
C ASP A 145 -7.48 -1.69 5.04
N PHE A 146 -7.60 -3.01 4.89
CA PHE A 146 -8.02 -3.94 5.95
C PHE A 146 -6.85 -4.58 6.73
N ASP A 147 -5.60 -4.28 6.45
CA ASP A 147 -4.44 -4.93 7.10
C ASP A 147 -4.43 -4.80 8.63
N LEU A 148 -4.98 -3.70 9.15
CA LEU A 148 -5.16 -3.48 10.58
C LEU A 148 -6.52 -3.99 11.11
N GLY A 149 -7.23 -4.77 10.32
CA GLY A 149 -8.56 -5.30 10.63
C GLY A 149 -9.68 -4.25 10.52
N PRO A 150 -10.95 -4.71 10.55
CA PRO A 150 -12.11 -3.82 10.42
C PRO A 150 -12.20 -2.76 11.53
N ASP A 151 -11.84 -3.13 12.77
CA ASP A 151 -11.79 -2.20 13.91
C ASP A 151 -10.72 -1.13 13.70
N GLY A 152 -9.52 -1.54 13.22
CA GLY A 152 -8.43 -0.62 12.89
C GLY A 152 -8.81 0.37 11.79
N LEU A 153 -9.40 -0.12 10.70
CA LEU A 153 -9.91 0.74 9.60
C LEU A 153 -11.00 1.68 10.09
N GLY A 154 -11.97 1.18 10.89
CA GLY A 154 -13.02 2.00 11.47
C GLY A 154 -12.50 3.12 12.38
N LYS A 155 -11.45 2.85 13.16
CA LYS A 155 -10.74 3.85 13.98
C LYS A 155 -10.04 4.89 13.10
N ALA A 156 -9.27 4.47 12.10
CA ALA A 156 -8.55 5.35 11.18
C ALA A 156 -9.50 6.35 10.50
N ILE A 157 -10.61 5.87 9.92
CA ILE A 157 -11.63 6.72 9.29
C ILE A 157 -12.24 7.67 10.32
N SER A 158 -12.56 7.19 11.53
CA SER A 158 -13.17 8.01 12.58
C SER A 158 -12.23 9.13 13.05
N VAL A 159 -10.94 8.85 13.20
CA VAL A 159 -9.93 9.85 13.59
C VAL A 159 -9.79 10.90 12.49
N ALA A 160 -9.69 10.47 11.24
CA ALA A 160 -9.59 11.35 10.08
C ALA A 160 -10.81 12.27 9.96
N ALA A 161 -12.02 11.72 10.06
CA ALA A 161 -13.29 12.49 9.96
C ALA A 161 -13.45 13.52 11.08
N LYS A 162 -12.97 13.22 12.29
CA LYS A 162 -12.95 14.17 13.41
C LYS A 162 -11.96 15.31 13.21
N ALA A 163 -10.88 15.07 12.50
CA ALA A 163 -9.84 16.06 12.23
C ALA A 163 -10.22 17.06 11.12
N GLY A 164 -11.20 16.74 10.28
CA GLY A 164 -11.67 17.63 9.23
C GLY A 164 -12.39 16.92 8.09
N ARG A 165 -12.47 17.59 6.95
CA ARG A 165 -13.07 17.00 5.74
C ARG A 165 -12.24 15.81 5.26
N ILE A 166 -12.92 14.71 4.95
CA ILE A 166 -12.36 13.56 4.23
C ILE A 166 -13.13 13.33 2.92
N PRO A 167 -12.59 12.61 1.94
CA PRO A 167 -13.37 12.17 0.77
C PRO A 167 -14.51 11.23 1.20
N ALA A 168 -15.55 11.12 0.39
CA ALA A 168 -16.54 10.08 0.59
C ALA A 168 -15.90 8.70 0.37
N VAL A 169 -16.08 7.78 1.31
CA VAL A 169 -15.64 6.39 1.14
C VAL A 169 -16.77 5.61 0.49
N VAL A 170 -16.58 5.20 -0.76
CA VAL A 170 -17.60 4.48 -1.53
C VAL A 170 -17.26 2.98 -1.52
N ALA A 171 -18.16 2.16 -0.98
CA ALA A 171 -17.93 0.73 -0.76
C ALA A 171 -19.19 -0.08 -1.18
N THR A 172 -19.36 -0.23 -2.50
CA THR A 172 -20.62 -0.71 -3.10
C THR A 172 -20.85 -2.20 -2.83
N ASN A 173 -19.82 -3.04 -2.94
CA ASN A 173 -19.92 -4.49 -2.73
C ASN A 173 -19.41 -4.96 -1.36
N THR A 174 -19.13 -4.04 -0.45
CA THR A 174 -18.71 -4.36 0.92
C THR A 174 -19.93 -4.59 1.83
N ASP A 175 -20.02 -5.78 2.39
CA ASP A 175 -21.10 -6.16 3.32
C ASP A 175 -20.59 -6.10 4.77
N LEU A 176 -21.20 -5.23 5.55
CA LEU A 176 -20.92 -4.99 6.96
C LEU A 176 -22.04 -5.53 7.89
N ALA A 177 -22.95 -6.37 7.37
CA ALA A 177 -24.15 -6.77 8.11
C ALA A 177 -23.92 -7.81 9.22
N ALA A 178 -22.74 -8.46 9.24
CA ALA A 178 -22.43 -9.47 10.24
C ALA A 178 -22.50 -8.90 11.68
N SER A 179 -23.03 -9.72 12.61
CA SER A 179 -23.06 -9.39 14.05
C SER A 179 -21.70 -9.70 14.67
N ASP A 180 -20.70 -8.86 14.40
CA ASP A 180 -19.34 -8.98 14.92
C ASP A 180 -18.91 -7.62 15.50
N ALA A 181 -18.34 -7.66 16.70
CA ALA A 181 -17.95 -6.45 17.42
C ALA A 181 -16.87 -5.64 16.68
N THR A 182 -16.02 -6.29 15.90
CA THR A 182 -14.97 -5.62 15.12
C THR A 182 -15.54 -4.72 14.00
N LEU A 183 -16.78 -4.96 13.56
CA LEU A 183 -17.47 -4.17 12.54
C LEU A 183 -18.16 -2.93 13.09
N ALA A 184 -18.31 -2.79 14.41
CA ALA A 184 -19.13 -1.74 15.02
C ALA A 184 -18.73 -0.32 14.56
N GLY A 185 -17.42 -0.06 14.41
CA GLY A 185 -16.88 1.21 13.89
C GLY A 185 -17.31 1.49 12.46
N LEU A 186 -17.11 0.53 11.56
CA LEU A 186 -17.49 0.65 10.14
C LEU A 186 -19.00 0.74 9.96
N GLN A 187 -19.79 -0.05 10.70
CA GLN A 187 -21.24 0.01 10.70
C GLN A 187 -21.77 1.38 11.13
N ARG A 188 -21.17 1.97 12.15
CA ARG A 188 -21.51 3.33 12.59
C ARG A 188 -21.21 4.35 11.49
N LEU A 189 -20.01 4.31 10.88
CA LEU A 189 -19.62 5.21 9.80
C LEU A 189 -20.53 5.06 8.57
N ALA A 190 -21.02 3.86 8.29
CA ALA A 190 -21.99 3.62 7.22
C ALA A 190 -23.36 4.27 7.56
N ARG A 191 -23.85 4.13 8.80
CA ARG A 191 -25.09 4.81 9.22
C ARG A 191 -24.98 6.33 9.21
N GLU A 192 -23.80 6.86 9.52
CA GLU A 192 -23.51 8.30 9.49
C GLU A 192 -23.31 8.84 8.06
N GLY A 193 -23.28 7.95 7.05
CA GLY A 193 -23.09 8.32 5.64
C GLY A 193 -21.66 8.73 5.28
N VAL A 194 -20.68 8.38 6.10
CA VAL A 194 -19.24 8.50 5.78
C VAL A 194 -18.83 7.41 4.79
N ILE A 195 -19.25 6.15 5.06
CA ILE A 195 -19.13 5.05 4.12
C ILE A 195 -20.47 4.92 3.39
N ARG A 196 -20.43 4.85 2.05
CA ARG A 196 -21.62 4.87 1.19
C ARG A 196 -21.58 3.75 0.17
N ARG A 197 -22.74 3.25 -0.23
CA ARG A 197 -22.85 2.29 -1.34
C ARG A 197 -22.60 2.94 -2.71
N HIS A 198 -22.94 4.21 -2.85
CA HIS A 198 -22.67 5.05 -4.02
C HIS A 198 -22.62 6.51 -3.59
N LEU A 199 -22.07 7.35 -4.45
CA LEU A 199 -22.07 8.79 -4.27
C LEU A 199 -22.61 9.46 -5.53
N VAL A 200 -23.49 10.44 -5.37
CA VAL A 200 -23.93 11.32 -6.46
C VAL A 200 -23.27 12.67 -6.28
N ILE A 201 -22.62 13.17 -7.33
CA ILE A 201 -22.01 14.50 -7.39
C ILE A 201 -22.67 15.26 -8.54
N GLU A 202 -23.20 16.42 -8.26
CA GLU A 202 -23.63 17.37 -9.29
C GLU A 202 -22.59 18.49 -9.41
N ARG A 203 -22.00 18.63 -10.59
CA ARG A 203 -20.95 19.63 -10.83
C ARG A 203 -20.95 20.07 -12.28
N GLY A 204 -21.04 21.39 -12.52
CA GLY A 204 -21.08 21.96 -13.86
C GLY A 204 -22.26 21.48 -14.71
N GLY A 205 -23.40 21.22 -14.08
CA GLY A 205 -24.61 20.71 -14.75
C GLY A 205 -24.51 19.25 -15.19
N ILE A 206 -23.49 18.50 -14.77
CA ILE A 206 -23.35 17.05 -14.99
C ILE A 206 -23.59 16.33 -13.67
N ARG A 207 -24.45 15.29 -13.70
CA ARG A 207 -24.72 14.42 -12.55
C ARG A 207 -23.89 13.14 -12.68
N PHE A 208 -22.92 12.98 -11.79
CA PHE A 208 -22.00 11.86 -11.72
C PHE A 208 -22.46 10.87 -10.65
N GLY A 209 -22.50 9.59 -10.98
CA GLY A 209 -22.61 8.50 -10.01
C GLY A 209 -21.26 7.82 -9.83
N ILE A 210 -20.84 7.68 -8.59
CA ILE A 210 -19.57 7.03 -8.24
C ILE A 210 -19.86 5.72 -7.53
N LEU A 211 -19.30 4.62 -8.04
CA LEU A 211 -19.29 3.30 -7.42
C LEU A 211 -17.89 2.99 -6.89
N GLY A 212 -17.81 2.17 -5.84
CA GLY A 212 -16.55 1.67 -5.28
C GLY A 212 -16.60 0.15 -5.11
N LEU A 213 -15.70 -0.58 -5.76
CA LEU A 213 -15.72 -2.03 -5.80
C LEU A 213 -14.35 -2.62 -5.45
N LEU A 214 -14.35 -3.65 -4.63
CA LEU A 214 -13.21 -4.54 -4.45
C LEU A 214 -13.36 -5.72 -5.41
N GLY A 215 -12.35 -5.94 -6.27
CA GLY A 215 -12.33 -7.01 -7.26
C GLY A 215 -12.16 -8.39 -6.63
N LYS A 216 -12.42 -9.43 -7.41
CA LYS A 216 -12.34 -10.83 -6.93
C LYS A 216 -10.91 -11.21 -6.52
N GLU A 217 -9.92 -10.81 -7.32
CA GLU A 217 -8.52 -11.08 -7.00
C GLU A 217 -8.10 -10.35 -5.73
N ALA A 218 -8.39 -9.05 -5.63
CA ALA A 218 -8.09 -8.26 -4.44
C ALA A 218 -8.75 -8.83 -3.18
N THR A 219 -9.98 -9.32 -3.28
CA THR A 219 -10.69 -9.99 -2.18
C THR A 219 -9.91 -11.20 -1.65
N PHE A 220 -9.26 -11.97 -2.52
CA PHE A 220 -8.44 -13.11 -2.10
C PHE A 220 -7.25 -12.68 -1.23
N TYR A 221 -6.69 -11.50 -1.49
CA TYR A 221 -5.56 -10.94 -0.74
C TYR A 221 -5.98 -10.09 0.48
N THR A 222 -7.28 -10.03 0.82
CA THR A 222 -7.80 -9.26 1.96
C THR A 222 -7.85 -10.08 3.25
N ALA A 223 -6.72 -10.64 3.65
CA ALA A 223 -6.65 -11.52 4.83
C ALA A 223 -7.05 -10.79 6.14
N GLY A 224 -6.87 -9.48 6.22
CA GLY A 224 -7.24 -8.65 7.37
C GLY A 224 -8.72 -8.31 7.48
N ALA A 225 -9.57 -8.63 6.49
CA ALA A 225 -10.98 -8.20 6.48
C ALA A 225 -11.85 -8.79 7.61
N GLY A 226 -11.43 -9.89 8.23
CA GLY A 226 -12.13 -10.50 9.36
C GLY A 226 -13.57 -10.90 9.00
N ALA A 227 -14.54 -10.28 9.67
CA ALA A 227 -15.98 -10.55 9.46
C ALA A 227 -16.60 -9.77 8.28
N VAL A 228 -15.86 -8.87 7.63
CA VAL A 228 -16.32 -8.18 6.41
C VAL A 228 -16.46 -9.20 5.28
N LYS A 229 -17.54 -9.09 4.52
CA LYS A 229 -17.76 -9.90 3.32
C LYS A 229 -17.82 -8.99 2.09
N PHE A 230 -17.45 -9.55 0.96
CA PHE A 230 -17.52 -8.86 -0.32
C PHE A 230 -18.43 -9.64 -1.26
N ALA A 231 -19.47 -8.96 -1.76
CA ALA A 231 -20.34 -9.52 -2.78
C ALA A 231 -19.63 -9.55 -4.14
N ASP A 232 -20.12 -10.34 -5.08
CA ASP A 232 -19.58 -10.35 -6.44
C ASP A 232 -19.61 -8.96 -7.05
N ALA A 233 -18.46 -8.47 -7.51
CA ALA A 233 -18.28 -7.10 -7.96
C ALA A 233 -19.07 -6.80 -9.24
N ILE A 234 -19.12 -7.74 -10.19
CA ILE A 234 -19.81 -7.57 -11.48
C ILE A 234 -21.32 -7.54 -11.28
N GLU A 235 -21.85 -8.49 -10.52
CA GLU A 235 -23.29 -8.55 -10.24
C GLU A 235 -23.75 -7.33 -9.42
N THR A 236 -22.99 -6.96 -8.40
CA THR A 236 -23.29 -5.76 -7.60
C THR A 236 -23.24 -4.48 -8.43
N ALA A 237 -22.24 -4.35 -9.31
CA ALA A 237 -22.14 -3.21 -10.20
C ALA A 237 -23.33 -3.13 -11.17
N ARG A 238 -23.76 -4.27 -11.73
CA ARG A 238 -24.90 -4.33 -12.67
C ARG A 238 -26.18 -3.80 -12.02
N GLN A 239 -26.48 -4.31 -10.83
CA GLN A 239 -27.66 -3.88 -10.05
C GLN A 239 -27.58 -2.40 -9.68
N GLN A 240 -26.41 -1.93 -9.26
CA GLN A 240 -26.25 -0.55 -8.84
C GLN A 240 -26.26 0.45 -10.01
N VAL A 241 -25.69 0.08 -11.16
CA VAL A 241 -25.73 0.89 -12.40
C VAL A 241 -27.17 1.05 -12.88
N GLU A 242 -27.96 -0.04 -12.90
CA GLU A 242 -29.37 0.00 -13.25
C GLU A 242 -30.14 0.98 -12.33
N PHE A 243 -29.99 0.84 -11.02
CA PHE A 243 -30.57 1.77 -10.04
C PHE A 243 -30.18 3.23 -10.31
N LEU A 244 -28.88 3.51 -10.51
CA LEU A 244 -28.39 4.86 -10.72
C LEU A 244 -28.90 5.48 -12.03
N ARG A 245 -29.02 4.70 -13.09
CA ARG A 245 -29.52 5.18 -14.39
C ARG A 245 -31.02 5.42 -14.37
N GLU A 246 -31.80 4.52 -13.79
CA GLU A 246 -33.26 4.58 -13.81
C GLU A 246 -33.83 5.51 -12.74
N SER A 247 -33.34 5.41 -11.50
CA SER A 247 -33.88 6.15 -10.35
C SER A 247 -33.24 7.52 -10.19
N GLU A 248 -31.90 7.61 -10.30
CA GLU A 248 -31.15 8.85 -10.09
C GLU A 248 -30.94 9.65 -11.37
N LYS A 249 -31.19 9.07 -12.55
CA LYS A 249 -31.08 9.72 -13.87
C LYS A 249 -29.70 10.40 -14.07
N LEU A 250 -28.63 9.67 -13.79
CA LEU A 250 -27.27 10.19 -13.87
C LEU A 250 -26.78 10.31 -15.32
N ASP A 251 -26.01 11.36 -15.60
CA ASP A 251 -25.37 11.58 -16.89
C ASP A 251 -24.17 10.63 -17.08
N VAL A 252 -23.34 10.46 -16.03
CA VAL A 252 -22.09 9.69 -16.07
C VAL A 252 -22.00 8.77 -14.86
N VAL A 253 -21.59 7.51 -15.07
CA VAL A 253 -21.27 6.56 -14.01
C VAL A 253 -19.77 6.24 -14.05
N VAL A 254 -19.08 6.56 -12.96
CA VAL A 254 -17.65 6.27 -12.75
C VAL A 254 -17.52 5.16 -11.72
N CYS A 255 -16.74 4.14 -12.03
CA CYS A 255 -16.43 3.07 -11.10
C CYS A 255 -14.98 3.19 -10.60
N LEU A 256 -14.81 3.32 -9.28
CA LEU A 256 -13.55 3.14 -8.60
C LEU A 256 -13.41 1.63 -8.34
N SER A 257 -12.53 0.96 -9.06
CA SER A 257 -12.42 -0.49 -9.01
C SER A 257 -11.04 -0.91 -8.52
N HIS A 258 -11.00 -1.51 -7.33
CA HIS A 258 -9.77 -2.10 -6.83
C HIS A 258 -9.71 -3.58 -7.24
N GLY A 259 -9.55 -3.83 -8.56
CA GLY A 259 -9.60 -5.16 -9.16
C GLY A 259 -8.41 -5.55 -10.01
N GLY A 260 -7.77 -4.56 -10.62
CA GLY A 260 -6.56 -4.74 -11.40
C GLY A 260 -6.76 -5.04 -12.87
N VAL A 261 -5.67 -4.80 -13.62
CA VAL A 261 -5.54 -5.12 -15.04
C VAL A 261 -4.41 -6.15 -15.23
N MET A 262 -4.57 -7.02 -16.24
CA MET A 262 -3.61 -8.08 -16.55
C MET A 262 -3.21 -8.02 -18.03
N ARG A 263 -1.98 -8.49 -18.32
CA ARG A 263 -1.53 -8.67 -19.70
C ARG A 263 -2.14 -9.93 -20.28
N GLY A 264 -2.70 -9.81 -21.46
CA GLY A 264 -3.09 -10.95 -22.28
C GLY A 264 -1.87 -11.67 -22.87
N LYS A 265 -2.12 -12.77 -23.58
CA LYS A 265 -1.07 -13.56 -24.26
C LYS A 265 -0.28 -12.76 -25.30
N ASP A 266 -0.85 -11.70 -25.83
CA ASP A 266 -0.22 -10.77 -26.78
C ASP A 266 0.63 -9.68 -26.10
N GLY A 267 0.76 -9.71 -24.78
CA GLY A 267 1.50 -8.75 -23.98
C GLY A 267 0.78 -7.40 -23.74
N ARG A 268 -0.41 -7.20 -24.27
CA ARG A 268 -1.21 -5.98 -24.05
C ARG A 268 -2.04 -6.12 -22.78
N PHE A 269 -2.30 -5.02 -22.10
CA PHE A 269 -3.26 -5.00 -21.01
C PHE A 269 -4.69 -5.07 -21.58
N ALA A 270 -5.28 -6.26 -21.55
CA ALA A 270 -6.60 -6.52 -22.15
C ALA A 270 -7.46 -7.46 -21.29
N ASP A 271 -7.03 -7.77 -20.08
CA ASP A 271 -7.71 -8.67 -19.14
C ASP A 271 -7.59 -8.13 -17.69
N GLY A 272 -8.08 -8.87 -16.71
CA GLY A 272 -8.18 -8.47 -15.32
C GLY A 272 -9.59 -8.07 -14.91
N ASP A 273 -9.82 -7.93 -13.60
CA ASP A 273 -11.15 -7.66 -13.06
C ASP A 273 -11.70 -6.31 -13.55
N ASP A 274 -10.87 -5.27 -13.70
CA ASP A 274 -11.29 -3.94 -14.16
C ASP A 274 -11.73 -3.96 -15.64
N VAL A 275 -11.04 -4.71 -16.49
CA VAL A 275 -11.40 -4.87 -17.91
C VAL A 275 -12.66 -5.70 -18.05
N ARG A 276 -12.81 -6.75 -17.25
CA ARG A 276 -14.02 -7.58 -17.21
C ARG A 276 -15.23 -6.77 -16.74
N LEU A 277 -15.08 -5.96 -15.69
CA LEU A 277 -16.11 -5.06 -15.20
C LEU A 277 -16.62 -4.12 -16.29
N ALA A 278 -15.70 -3.44 -17.01
CA ALA A 278 -16.06 -2.55 -18.12
C ALA A 278 -16.71 -3.29 -19.29
N ARG A 279 -16.39 -4.57 -19.50
CA ARG A 279 -16.92 -5.40 -20.58
C ARG A 279 -18.32 -5.94 -20.25
N GLU A 280 -18.53 -6.38 -19.00
CA GLU A 280 -19.69 -7.16 -18.60
C GLU A 280 -20.80 -6.32 -17.93
N VAL A 281 -20.50 -5.05 -17.57
CA VAL A 281 -21.48 -4.14 -16.96
C VAL A 281 -21.76 -2.95 -17.87
N PRO A 282 -22.73 -3.08 -18.79
CA PRO A 282 -23.18 -1.95 -19.61
C PRO A 282 -23.67 -0.79 -18.72
N GLY A 283 -23.31 0.45 -19.09
CA GLY A 283 -23.73 1.65 -18.37
C GLY A 283 -22.66 2.21 -17.41
N ILE A 284 -21.55 1.52 -17.20
CA ILE A 284 -20.34 2.15 -16.65
C ILE A 284 -19.67 2.94 -17.78
N ASP A 285 -19.40 4.22 -17.54
CA ASP A 285 -18.79 5.12 -18.53
C ASP A 285 -17.26 5.22 -18.37
N VAL A 286 -16.76 5.12 -17.14
CA VAL A 286 -15.31 5.20 -16.82
C VAL A 286 -15.00 4.22 -15.69
N VAL A 287 -13.88 3.50 -15.79
CA VAL A 287 -13.31 2.70 -14.71
C VAL A 287 -11.94 3.29 -14.33
N ILE A 288 -11.79 3.62 -13.05
CA ILE A 288 -10.51 3.97 -12.44
C ILE A 288 -10.05 2.77 -11.63
N GLY A 289 -8.98 2.13 -12.09
CA GLY A 289 -8.46 0.88 -11.54
C GLY A 289 -7.39 1.07 -10.48
N GLY A 290 -7.15 0.00 -9.70
CA GLY A 290 -6.08 -0.12 -8.70
C GLY A 290 -5.55 -1.56 -8.62
N HIS A 291 -4.96 -1.95 -7.48
CA HIS A 291 -4.52 -3.29 -7.11
C HIS A 291 -3.29 -3.82 -7.87
N SER A 292 -3.28 -3.78 -9.18
CA SER A 292 -2.18 -4.33 -10.01
C SER A 292 -0.96 -3.42 -10.14
N HIS A 293 -0.98 -2.23 -9.51
CA HIS A 293 0.09 -1.23 -9.54
C HIS A 293 0.55 -0.85 -10.96
N THR A 294 -0.35 -0.91 -11.93
CA THR A 294 0.00 -0.75 -13.35
C THR A 294 0.03 0.71 -13.76
N GLU A 295 1.13 1.17 -14.34
CA GLU A 295 1.18 2.46 -15.03
C GLU A 295 0.60 2.30 -16.44
N LEU A 296 -0.69 2.59 -16.61
CA LEU A 296 -1.32 2.64 -17.92
C LEU A 296 -0.99 4.00 -18.57
N LYS A 297 -0.07 4.01 -19.53
CA LYS A 297 0.28 5.23 -20.27
C LYS A 297 -0.82 5.68 -21.24
N GLU A 298 -1.69 4.75 -21.61
CA GLU A 298 -2.86 4.95 -22.46
C GLU A 298 -4.07 4.30 -21.82
N ALA A 299 -5.26 4.88 -21.99
CA ALA A 299 -6.50 4.28 -21.52
C ALA A 299 -6.82 3.00 -22.32
N ILE A 300 -7.21 1.93 -21.63
CA ILE A 300 -7.73 0.74 -22.27
C ILE A 300 -9.19 1.03 -22.65
N LEU A 301 -9.50 1.14 -23.94
CA LEU A 301 -10.87 1.35 -24.41
C LEU A 301 -11.58 0.01 -24.58
N VAL A 302 -12.32 -0.41 -23.57
CA VAL A 302 -13.11 -1.66 -23.60
C VAL A 302 -14.33 -1.47 -24.50
N ASN A 303 -14.53 -2.39 -25.45
CA ASN A 303 -15.57 -2.31 -26.49
C ASN A 303 -15.52 -0.98 -27.28
N GLY A 304 -14.32 -0.37 -27.41
CA GLY A 304 -14.11 0.91 -28.09
C GLY A 304 -14.79 2.11 -27.43
N ARG A 305 -15.20 1.99 -26.15
CA ARG A 305 -16.05 2.98 -25.48
C ARG A 305 -15.63 3.30 -24.06
N THR A 306 -15.61 2.30 -23.16
CA THR A 306 -15.39 2.50 -21.73
C THR A 306 -13.89 2.53 -21.44
N PRO A 307 -13.32 3.67 -21.04
CA PRO A 307 -11.92 3.74 -20.64
C PRO A 307 -11.72 3.07 -19.28
N VAL A 308 -10.66 2.26 -19.19
CA VAL A 308 -10.05 1.78 -17.97
C VAL A 308 -8.69 2.43 -17.82
N VAL A 309 -8.45 3.10 -16.69
CA VAL A 309 -7.22 3.88 -16.42
C VAL A 309 -6.66 3.50 -15.05
N GLN A 310 -5.33 3.54 -14.90
CA GLN A 310 -4.62 3.27 -13.64
C GLN A 310 -3.30 4.04 -13.60
N ALA A 311 -2.92 4.60 -12.44
CA ALA A 311 -1.82 5.56 -12.30
C ALA A 311 -0.52 4.96 -11.71
N GLY A 312 -0.43 3.64 -11.56
CA GLY A 312 0.72 3.01 -10.91
C GLY A 312 0.49 2.83 -9.42
N LYS A 313 1.45 3.21 -8.58
CA LYS A 313 1.36 3.09 -7.12
C LYS A 313 2.13 4.21 -6.40
N GLU A 314 1.94 4.30 -5.07
CA GLU A 314 2.73 5.13 -4.14
C GLU A 314 2.77 6.62 -4.53
N GLY A 315 1.75 7.07 -5.28
CA GLY A 315 1.68 8.45 -5.76
C GLY A 315 2.77 8.81 -6.79
N ALA A 316 3.36 7.81 -7.46
CA ALA A 316 4.37 8.03 -8.50
C ALA A 316 3.86 8.86 -9.68
N ASN A 317 2.56 8.81 -9.93
CA ASN A 317 1.91 9.58 -10.98
C ASN A 317 0.55 10.13 -10.52
N LEU A 318 0.14 11.23 -11.13
CA LEU A 318 -1.23 11.73 -11.15
C LEU A 318 -1.83 11.43 -12.53
N GLY A 319 -2.92 10.68 -12.58
CA GLY A 319 -3.68 10.46 -13.81
C GLY A 319 -4.60 11.65 -14.10
N GLU A 320 -4.67 12.07 -15.36
CA GLU A 320 -5.63 13.05 -15.86
C GLU A 320 -6.36 12.47 -17.07
N LEU A 321 -7.65 12.23 -16.91
CA LEU A 321 -8.55 11.79 -17.98
C LEU A 321 -9.50 12.94 -18.34
N VAL A 322 -9.46 13.40 -19.58
CA VAL A 322 -10.36 14.42 -20.14
C VAL A 322 -11.37 13.75 -21.03
N VAL A 323 -12.62 14.05 -20.79
CA VAL A 323 -13.76 13.33 -21.38
C VAL A 323 -14.78 14.32 -21.93
N ALA A 324 -15.22 14.09 -23.16
CA ALA A 324 -16.38 14.74 -23.75
C ALA A 324 -17.64 13.91 -23.47
N LEU A 325 -18.72 14.58 -23.12
CA LEU A 325 -20.07 14.02 -22.96
C LEU A 325 -20.97 14.61 -24.06
N VAL A 326 -21.31 13.79 -25.05
CA VAL A 326 -22.12 14.19 -26.22
C VAL A 326 -23.31 13.26 -26.34
N GLY A 327 -24.52 13.80 -26.26
CA GLY A 327 -25.74 13.00 -26.38
C GLY A 327 -25.82 11.83 -25.37
N GLY A 328 -25.31 12.01 -24.15
CA GLY A 328 -25.27 11.00 -23.10
C GLY A 328 -24.19 9.92 -23.29
N LYS A 329 -23.27 10.11 -24.25
CA LYS A 329 -22.14 9.20 -24.50
C LYS A 329 -20.81 9.85 -24.10
N VAL A 330 -19.97 9.06 -23.45
CA VAL A 330 -18.62 9.44 -23.04
C VAL A 330 -17.62 9.12 -24.17
N THR A 331 -16.75 10.07 -24.47
CA THR A 331 -15.63 9.91 -25.39
C THR A 331 -14.36 10.46 -24.76
N VAL A 332 -13.28 9.69 -24.81
CA VAL A 332 -11.97 10.14 -24.28
C VAL A 332 -11.35 11.15 -25.23
N GLU A 333 -11.13 12.37 -24.76
CA GLU A 333 -10.38 13.39 -25.50
C GLU A 333 -8.87 13.24 -25.28
N SER A 334 -8.47 13.01 -24.05
CA SER A 334 -7.06 12.74 -23.72
C SER A 334 -6.93 11.99 -22.39
N TYR A 335 -5.85 11.24 -22.29
CA TYR A 335 -5.40 10.62 -21.05
C TYR A 335 -3.90 10.80 -20.90
N ARG A 336 -3.45 11.17 -19.69
CA ARG A 336 -2.03 11.36 -19.37
C ARG A 336 -1.73 10.97 -17.95
N LEU A 337 -0.54 10.40 -17.73
CA LEU A 337 0.09 10.29 -16.42
C LEU A 337 1.11 11.43 -16.27
N TYR A 338 1.00 12.18 -15.19
CA TYR A 338 1.98 13.18 -14.78
C TYR A 338 2.88 12.56 -13.71
N PRO A 339 4.17 12.37 -13.99
CA PRO A 339 5.08 11.83 -12.99
C PRO A 339 5.24 12.82 -11.83
N MET A 340 5.19 12.31 -10.62
CA MET A 340 5.49 13.06 -9.41
C MET A 340 6.97 12.90 -9.10
N ASP A 341 7.79 13.69 -9.76
CA ASP A 341 9.24 13.73 -9.60
C ASP A 341 9.71 15.14 -9.19
N ASP A 342 11.00 15.37 -9.22
CA ASP A 342 11.62 16.63 -8.83
C ASP A 342 11.41 17.79 -9.82
N THR A 343 10.52 17.65 -10.79
CA THR A 343 10.03 18.74 -11.64
C THR A 343 8.71 19.35 -11.12
N VAL A 344 8.16 18.80 -10.02
CA VAL A 344 6.88 19.21 -9.43
C VAL A 344 7.11 19.84 -8.07
N LEU A 345 6.74 21.13 -7.93
CA LEU A 345 6.75 21.79 -6.62
C LEU A 345 5.63 21.28 -5.72
N GLY A 346 5.99 20.97 -4.49
CA GLY A 346 5.06 20.53 -3.45
C GLY A 346 4.25 21.66 -2.83
N ASP A 347 3.07 21.31 -2.32
CA ASP A 347 2.23 22.19 -1.52
C ASP A 347 2.76 22.28 -0.08
N ARG A 348 3.05 23.50 0.39
CA ARG A 348 3.61 23.75 1.72
C ARG A 348 2.66 23.33 2.84
N SER A 349 1.38 23.58 2.69
CA SER A 349 0.41 23.27 3.74
C SER A 349 0.22 21.77 3.93
N THR A 350 0.36 20.99 2.86
CA THR A 350 0.36 19.53 2.91
C THR A 350 1.64 18.99 3.56
N ALA A 351 2.80 19.56 3.21
CA ALA A 351 4.07 19.15 3.83
C ALA A 351 4.10 19.43 5.34
N GLU A 352 3.65 20.60 5.77
CA GLU A 352 3.53 20.94 7.20
C GLU A 352 2.58 19.98 7.96
N GLU A 353 1.53 19.50 7.30
CA GLU A 353 0.67 18.48 7.90
C GLU A 353 1.37 17.13 7.99
N ILE A 354 2.13 16.74 6.97
CA ILE A 354 2.96 15.53 7.00
C ILE A 354 3.97 15.58 8.15
N ASP A 355 4.62 16.72 8.37
CA ASP A 355 5.57 16.88 9.48
C ASP A 355 4.89 16.73 10.85
N ARG A 356 3.69 17.28 11.03
CA ARG A 356 2.90 17.04 12.25
C ARG A 356 2.52 15.57 12.42
N LEU A 357 2.20 14.88 11.33
CA LEU A 357 1.89 13.44 11.37
C LEU A 357 3.10 12.60 11.75
N LYS A 358 4.33 12.96 11.36
CA LYS A 358 5.56 12.26 11.77
C LYS A 358 5.73 12.18 13.28
N GLU A 359 5.41 13.26 14.01
CA GLU A 359 5.44 13.26 15.48
C GLU A 359 4.44 12.25 16.06
N GLY A 360 3.21 12.24 15.53
CA GLY A 360 2.18 11.29 15.92
C GLY A 360 2.57 9.84 15.64
N VAL A 361 3.13 9.57 14.46
CA VAL A 361 3.62 8.25 14.05
C VAL A 361 4.78 7.77 14.95
N THR A 362 5.73 8.67 15.22
CA THR A 362 6.84 8.36 16.14
C THR A 362 6.30 7.96 17.52
N GLY A 363 5.35 8.73 18.06
CA GLY A 363 4.76 8.45 19.37
C GLY A 363 3.96 7.14 19.41
N ALA A 364 3.18 6.87 18.38
CA ALA A 364 2.29 5.72 18.32
C ALA A 364 3.01 4.38 18.10
N VAL A 365 4.05 4.36 17.24
CA VAL A 365 4.66 3.11 16.77
C VAL A 365 6.09 2.94 17.26
N PHE A 366 6.91 3.97 17.17
CA PHE A 366 8.37 3.83 17.22
C PHE A 366 9.00 4.20 18.57
N ALA A 367 8.52 5.24 19.26
CA ALA A 367 9.16 5.78 20.46
C ALA A 367 9.33 4.74 21.57
N SER A 368 8.31 3.88 21.79
CA SER A 368 8.37 2.83 22.80
C SER A 368 9.43 1.75 22.49
N ARG A 369 9.93 1.70 21.27
CA ARG A 369 10.97 0.77 20.80
C ARG A 369 12.31 1.47 20.54
N GLY A 370 12.43 2.75 20.93
CA GLY A 370 13.67 3.54 20.85
C GLY A 370 14.01 4.03 19.45
N TYR A 371 13.00 4.33 18.62
CA TYR A 371 13.15 4.86 17.27
C TYR A 371 12.31 6.12 17.06
N ALA A 372 12.74 6.96 16.10
CA ALA A 372 11.95 8.06 15.56
C ALA A 372 11.87 7.92 14.03
N VAL A 373 10.75 8.34 13.43
CA VAL A 373 10.48 8.09 12.01
C VAL A 373 11.56 8.65 11.07
N ASP A 374 12.12 9.81 11.40
CA ASP A 374 13.17 10.48 10.61
C ASP A 374 14.61 10.09 11.05
N GLU A 375 14.76 9.17 12.01
CA GLU A 375 16.07 8.77 12.49
C GLU A 375 16.86 8.06 11.39
N ALA A 376 18.07 8.53 11.09
CA ALA A 376 18.99 7.89 10.17
C ALA A 376 19.59 6.62 10.80
N LEU A 377 19.49 5.49 10.12
CA LEU A 377 19.92 4.17 10.61
C LEU A 377 21.23 3.69 9.98
N ALA A 378 21.35 3.84 8.67
CA ALA A 378 22.50 3.34 7.91
C ALA A 378 22.63 4.09 6.57
N THR A 379 23.72 3.84 5.87
CA THR A 379 23.89 4.23 4.47
C THR A 379 23.98 3.00 3.56
N VAL A 380 23.41 3.09 2.38
CA VAL A 380 23.57 2.10 1.31
C VAL A 380 24.48 2.66 0.20
N PRO A 381 25.57 1.97 -0.18
CA PRO A 381 26.51 2.48 -1.19
C PRO A 381 25.98 2.35 -2.62
N ARG A 382 24.97 1.52 -2.84
CA ARG A 382 24.24 1.34 -4.09
C ARG A 382 22.81 0.87 -3.80
N ASP A 383 21.97 0.85 -4.81
CA ASP A 383 20.59 0.34 -4.68
C ASP A 383 20.58 -1.14 -4.28
N LEU A 384 19.68 -1.48 -3.37
CA LEU A 384 19.31 -2.83 -2.98
C LEU A 384 17.86 -3.04 -3.44
N PRO A 385 17.66 -3.49 -4.68
CA PRO A 385 16.32 -3.58 -5.24
C PRO A 385 15.52 -4.75 -4.67
N ASN A 386 14.22 -4.54 -4.52
CA ASN A 386 13.25 -5.61 -4.38
C ASN A 386 12.65 -5.89 -5.76
N THR A 387 13.08 -6.97 -6.41
CA THR A 387 12.60 -7.34 -7.74
C THR A 387 12.11 -8.77 -7.75
N PHE A 388 10.96 -9.00 -8.37
CA PHE A 388 10.39 -10.34 -8.49
C PHE A 388 10.85 -11.04 -9.78
N GLY A 389 11.00 -10.30 -10.87
CA GLY A 389 11.43 -10.83 -12.16
C GLY A 389 12.93 -11.12 -12.25
N ASP A 390 13.75 -10.38 -11.51
CA ASP A 390 15.21 -10.60 -11.43
C ASP A 390 15.61 -11.02 -10.01
N ILE A 391 15.64 -12.33 -9.79
CA ILE A 391 15.94 -12.93 -8.50
C ILE A 391 17.37 -12.61 -8.05
N ALA A 392 18.31 -12.50 -8.99
CA ALA A 392 19.72 -12.22 -8.69
C ALA A 392 19.89 -10.77 -8.21
N ALA A 393 19.23 -9.80 -8.85
CA ALA A 393 19.29 -8.39 -8.45
C ALA A 393 18.73 -8.16 -7.03
N GLY A 394 17.67 -8.89 -6.64
CA GLY A 394 17.08 -8.82 -5.30
C GLY A 394 17.87 -9.52 -4.18
N THR A 395 18.99 -10.16 -4.46
CA THR A 395 19.69 -11.02 -3.47
C THR A 395 20.26 -10.24 -2.29
N LEU A 396 20.84 -9.06 -2.49
CA LEU A 396 21.43 -8.26 -1.41
C LEU A 396 20.39 -7.84 -0.36
N LEU A 397 19.25 -7.34 -0.81
CA LEU A 397 18.16 -6.96 0.11
C LEU A 397 17.62 -8.16 0.86
N ALA A 398 17.37 -9.26 0.14
CA ALA A 398 16.83 -10.48 0.73
C ALA A 398 17.79 -11.10 1.76
N ASN A 399 19.10 -11.08 1.49
CA ASN A 399 20.10 -11.52 2.45
C ASN A 399 20.12 -10.63 3.69
N LEU A 400 20.13 -9.30 3.52
CA LEU A 400 20.07 -8.34 4.63
C LEU A 400 18.86 -8.63 5.54
N VAL A 401 17.67 -8.80 4.95
CA VAL A 401 16.43 -9.06 5.68
C VAL A 401 16.47 -10.40 6.41
N THR A 402 16.86 -11.47 5.72
CA THR A 402 16.89 -12.81 6.33
C THR A 402 18.02 -12.97 7.35
N ASP A 403 19.16 -12.31 7.16
CA ASP A 403 20.24 -12.25 8.14
C ASP A 403 19.80 -11.51 9.41
N ALA A 404 19.02 -10.43 9.24
CA ALA A 404 18.42 -9.70 10.37
C ALA A 404 17.45 -10.58 11.17
N PHE A 405 16.58 -11.33 10.49
CA PHE A 405 15.64 -12.23 11.17
C PHE A 405 16.37 -13.33 11.93
N ARG A 406 17.34 -14.00 11.27
CA ARG A 406 18.17 -15.01 11.90
C ARG A 406 18.92 -14.46 13.11
N GLY A 407 19.54 -13.30 12.97
CA GLY A 407 20.30 -12.63 14.03
C GLY A 407 19.43 -12.20 15.21
N ALA A 408 18.19 -11.79 14.96
CA ALA A 408 17.26 -11.35 15.99
C ALA A 408 16.71 -12.51 16.84
N THR A 409 16.53 -13.68 16.25
CA THR A 409 15.90 -14.83 16.91
C THR A 409 16.88 -15.91 17.36
N GLY A 410 18.09 -15.95 16.77
CA GLY A 410 19.06 -17.02 17.00
C GLY A 410 18.66 -18.37 16.37
N ALA A 411 17.70 -18.39 15.45
CA ALA A 411 17.28 -19.58 14.72
C ALA A 411 18.39 -20.08 13.78
N ASP A 412 18.34 -21.36 13.39
CA ASP A 412 19.25 -21.92 12.38
C ASP A 412 19.02 -21.25 11.03
N ILE A 413 17.75 -20.97 10.69
CA ILE A 413 17.32 -20.42 9.40
C ILE A 413 16.48 -19.16 9.62
N GLY A 414 16.89 -18.04 8.98
CA GLY A 414 16.05 -16.86 8.78
C GLY A 414 15.37 -16.95 7.40
N PHE A 415 14.06 -16.69 7.30
CA PHE A 415 13.31 -17.05 6.10
C PHE A 415 12.24 -15.99 5.75
N THR A 416 12.09 -15.72 4.45
CA THR A 416 11.02 -14.89 3.89
C THR A 416 10.74 -15.26 2.44
N ALA A 417 9.81 -14.55 1.79
CA ALA A 417 9.55 -14.62 0.35
C ALA A 417 9.63 -13.21 -0.27
N ASN A 418 9.92 -13.13 -1.56
CA ASN A 418 10.09 -11.85 -2.26
C ASN A 418 8.90 -10.89 -2.06
N GLY A 419 7.68 -11.38 -2.17
CA GLY A 419 6.46 -10.56 -2.08
C GLY A 419 6.19 -9.96 -0.70
N LEU A 420 6.86 -10.46 0.34
CA LEU A 420 6.76 -9.92 1.70
C LEU A 420 7.68 -8.73 1.92
N MET A 421 8.69 -8.56 1.09
CA MET A 421 9.47 -7.33 1.02
C MET A 421 8.74 -6.37 0.07
N ARG A 422 8.40 -5.17 0.55
CA ARG A 422 7.51 -4.26 -0.17
C ARG A 422 8.21 -3.08 -0.82
N SER A 423 9.41 -2.73 -0.36
CA SER A 423 10.21 -1.62 -0.88
C SER A 423 11.66 -2.01 -1.09
N SER A 424 12.33 -1.29 -1.98
CA SER A 424 13.79 -1.32 -2.16
C SER A 424 14.46 -0.36 -1.18
N LEU A 425 15.73 -0.58 -0.85
CA LEU A 425 16.58 0.46 -0.26
C LEU A 425 17.39 1.11 -1.39
N THR A 426 17.01 2.31 -1.79
CA THR A 426 17.67 3.03 -2.87
C THR A 426 18.76 3.93 -2.34
N ARG A 427 19.87 4.04 -3.08
CA ARG A 427 20.98 4.92 -2.70
C ARG A 427 20.58 6.39 -2.77
N GLY A 428 19.84 6.78 -3.81
CA GLY A 428 19.58 8.19 -4.09
C GLY A 428 20.87 9.03 -4.15
N LYS A 429 20.83 10.24 -3.63
CA LYS A 429 21.99 11.15 -3.51
C LYS A 429 22.81 10.89 -2.25
N SER A 430 22.14 10.83 -1.10
CA SER A 430 22.80 10.70 0.21
C SER A 430 23.22 9.27 0.56
N GLY A 431 22.47 8.29 0.08
CA GLY A 431 22.55 6.90 0.52
C GLY A 431 21.96 6.65 1.90
N VAL A 432 21.52 7.69 2.61
CA VAL A 432 21.02 7.59 3.99
C VAL A 432 19.65 6.93 4.00
N GLN A 433 19.51 5.88 4.81
CA GLN A 433 18.25 5.18 5.05
C GLN A 433 17.75 5.53 6.45
N THR A 434 16.54 6.04 6.53
CA THR A 434 15.88 6.37 7.80
C THR A 434 15.02 5.22 8.31
N VAL A 435 14.45 5.37 9.50
CA VAL A 435 13.41 4.45 10.02
C VAL A 435 12.24 4.34 9.04
N TYR A 436 11.83 5.45 8.41
CA TYR A 436 10.78 5.44 7.38
C TYR A 436 11.12 4.52 6.21
N ASP A 437 12.34 4.65 5.65
CA ASP A 437 12.77 3.86 4.48
C ASP A 437 12.87 2.38 4.81
N VAL A 438 13.46 2.06 5.98
CA VAL A 438 13.64 0.65 6.41
C VAL A 438 12.30 0.00 6.80
N PHE A 439 11.39 0.75 7.42
CA PHE A 439 10.04 0.23 7.72
C PHE A 439 9.31 -0.20 6.45
N ALA A 440 9.41 0.58 5.37
CA ALA A 440 8.76 0.27 4.10
C ALA A 440 9.26 -1.03 3.44
N VAL A 441 10.41 -1.57 3.85
CA VAL A 441 10.88 -2.88 3.36
C VAL A 441 10.00 -4.02 3.88
N ALA A 442 9.55 -3.95 5.16
CA ALA A 442 8.80 -5.01 5.81
C ALA A 442 7.64 -4.43 6.65
N PRO A 443 6.63 -3.80 5.99
CA PRO A 443 5.59 -3.06 6.67
C PRO A 443 4.34 -3.89 7.00
N LEU A 444 4.28 -5.14 6.55
CA LEU A 444 3.04 -5.91 6.49
C LEU A 444 2.58 -6.42 7.86
N GLY A 445 1.26 -6.55 7.99
CA GLY A 445 0.62 -7.20 9.11
C GLY A 445 0.57 -6.37 10.39
N ALA A 446 0.11 -7.01 11.44
CA ALA A 446 0.04 -6.46 12.78
C ALA A 446 0.50 -7.51 13.80
N GLY A 447 0.84 -7.06 14.99
CA GLY A 447 1.20 -7.93 16.09
C GLY A 447 0.01 -8.72 16.63
N VAL A 448 0.33 -9.76 17.37
CA VAL A 448 -0.65 -10.62 18.06
C VAL A 448 -0.76 -10.23 19.53
N VAL A 449 0.37 -9.91 20.16
CA VAL A 449 0.44 -9.58 21.59
C VAL A 449 0.26 -8.07 21.82
N ASP A 450 0.99 -7.24 21.08
CA ASP A 450 1.01 -5.80 21.34
C ASP A 450 0.17 -4.97 20.34
N ASP A 451 -0.48 -5.61 19.39
CA ASP A 451 -1.37 -5.00 18.37
C ASP A 451 -0.74 -3.85 17.57
N THR A 452 0.59 -3.71 17.59
CA THR A 452 1.29 -2.71 16.79
C THR A 452 1.54 -3.23 15.38
N ALA A 453 1.64 -2.29 14.42
CA ALA A 453 1.93 -2.63 13.02
C ALA A 453 3.26 -3.36 12.85
N GLY A 454 3.32 -4.21 11.83
CA GLY A 454 4.43 -5.10 11.53
C GLY A 454 4.21 -6.51 12.05
N SER A 455 4.49 -7.49 11.21
CA SER A 455 4.36 -8.90 11.54
C SER A 455 5.39 -9.29 12.60
N ALA A 456 4.98 -10.09 13.57
CA ALA A 456 5.90 -10.68 14.54
C ALA A 456 6.77 -11.73 13.83
N LEU A 457 8.03 -11.85 14.24
CA LEU A 457 8.86 -13.01 13.89
C LEU A 457 8.43 -14.20 14.73
N VAL A 458 8.21 -15.32 14.08
CA VAL A 458 7.85 -16.60 14.70
C VAL A 458 8.89 -17.65 14.40
N THR A 459 9.13 -18.57 15.34
CA THR A 459 10.11 -19.65 15.17
C THR A 459 9.45 -20.99 15.44
N ALA A 460 9.65 -21.93 14.51
CA ALA A 460 9.23 -23.32 14.65
C ALA A 460 10.33 -24.26 14.14
N TRP A 461 10.24 -25.53 14.53
CA TRP A 461 11.20 -26.57 14.16
C TRP A 461 10.60 -27.51 13.13
N PHE A 462 11.41 -27.86 12.14
CA PHE A 462 11.04 -28.68 10.99
C PHE A 462 12.11 -29.72 10.71
N THR A 463 11.71 -30.89 10.21
CA THR A 463 12.64 -31.86 9.62
C THR A 463 13.16 -31.35 8.26
N GLY A 464 14.25 -31.94 7.78
CA GLY A 464 14.75 -31.58 6.46
C GLY A 464 13.77 -31.88 5.32
N GLN A 465 12.90 -32.89 5.47
CA GLN A 465 11.82 -33.16 4.53
C GLN A 465 10.76 -32.05 4.53
N GLU A 466 10.38 -31.57 5.70
CA GLU A 466 9.42 -30.47 5.82
C GLU A 466 9.98 -29.16 5.27
N LEU A 467 11.28 -28.88 5.48
CA LEU A 467 11.97 -27.76 4.83
C LEU A 467 11.94 -27.88 3.30
N LYS A 468 12.15 -29.09 2.76
CA LYS A 468 11.96 -29.34 1.33
C LYS A 468 10.53 -29.01 0.90
N HIS A 469 9.51 -29.45 1.63
CA HIS A 469 8.10 -29.19 1.32
C HIS A 469 7.77 -27.68 1.31
N VAL A 470 8.33 -26.90 2.23
CA VAL A 470 8.20 -25.44 2.23
C VAL A 470 8.75 -24.83 0.94
N LEU A 471 9.96 -25.22 0.56
CA LEU A 471 10.60 -24.74 -0.66
C LEU A 471 9.85 -25.17 -1.92
N GLU A 472 9.40 -26.42 -1.98
CA GLU A 472 8.61 -26.97 -3.10
C GLU A 472 7.31 -26.18 -3.33
N PHE A 473 6.64 -25.80 -2.26
CA PHE A 473 5.42 -25.01 -2.34
C PHE A 473 5.68 -23.59 -2.87
N LEU A 474 6.70 -22.91 -2.33
CA LEU A 474 7.02 -21.54 -2.68
C LEU A 474 7.69 -21.40 -4.06
N LEU A 475 8.34 -22.45 -4.56
CA LEU A 475 8.93 -22.48 -5.91
C LEU A 475 7.90 -22.71 -7.03
N VAL A 476 6.62 -22.92 -6.68
CA VAL A 476 5.55 -22.92 -7.68
C VAL A 476 5.32 -21.51 -8.16
N ASP A 477 5.61 -21.27 -9.43
CA ASP A 477 5.36 -19.96 -10.03
C ASP A 477 3.88 -19.63 -10.07
N ASN A 478 3.54 -18.39 -9.67
CA ASN A 478 2.27 -17.77 -9.95
C ASN A 478 2.41 -17.03 -11.30
N PRO A 479 1.71 -17.45 -12.37
CA PRO A 479 1.81 -16.78 -13.67
C PRO A 479 1.39 -15.31 -13.65
N ALA A 480 0.51 -14.91 -12.71
CA ALA A 480 0.09 -13.52 -12.56
C ALA A 480 1.20 -12.66 -11.90
N HIS A 481 1.96 -13.26 -10.99
CA HIS A 481 3.02 -12.58 -10.24
C HIS A 481 4.31 -13.42 -10.21
N PRO A 482 5.03 -13.51 -11.33
CA PRO A 482 6.24 -14.35 -11.42
C PRO A 482 7.30 -13.93 -10.40
N GLY A 483 7.81 -14.91 -9.64
CA GLY A 483 8.86 -14.68 -8.66
C GLY A 483 8.43 -14.05 -7.33
N GLU A 484 7.17 -13.68 -7.15
CA GLU A 484 6.66 -13.11 -5.89
C GLU A 484 6.83 -14.08 -4.71
N ASN A 485 6.50 -15.36 -4.92
CA ASN A 485 6.60 -16.38 -3.87
C ASN A 485 8.02 -16.93 -3.71
N PHE A 486 9.01 -16.44 -4.46
CA PHE A 486 10.35 -17.01 -4.44
C PHE A 486 10.97 -16.96 -3.03
N PRO A 487 11.41 -18.13 -2.48
CA PRO A 487 11.91 -18.23 -1.12
C PRO A 487 13.30 -17.60 -0.96
N ARG A 488 13.50 -16.91 0.16
CA ARG A 488 14.75 -16.27 0.56
C ARG A 488 15.14 -16.77 1.95
N ALA A 489 16.41 -17.11 2.13
CA ALA A 489 16.90 -17.72 3.35
C ALA A 489 18.24 -17.18 3.81
N SER A 490 18.48 -17.21 5.13
CA SER A 490 19.76 -17.07 5.80
C SER A 490 20.06 -18.31 6.62
N GLY A 491 21.31 -18.71 6.73
CA GLY A 491 21.70 -19.95 7.41
C GLY A 491 21.40 -21.23 6.63
N MET A 492 20.83 -21.08 5.44
CA MET A 492 20.45 -22.16 4.54
C MET A 492 20.74 -21.75 3.09
N ARG A 493 21.25 -22.67 2.31
CA ARG A 493 21.21 -22.61 0.84
C ARG A 493 20.57 -23.87 0.30
N PHE A 494 19.95 -23.77 -0.89
CA PHE A 494 19.29 -24.90 -1.53
C PHE A 494 19.53 -24.92 -3.03
N ARG A 495 19.47 -26.15 -3.61
CA ARG A 495 19.57 -26.40 -5.06
C ARG A 495 18.21 -26.82 -5.58
N TYR A 496 17.81 -26.30 -6.72
CA TYR A 496 16.56 -26.65 -7.36
C TYR A 496 16.72 -26.76 -8.88
N ASP A 497 15.91 -27.61 -9.48
CA ASP A 497 15.90 -27.91 -10.92
C ASP A 497 14.44 -27.79 -11.42
N ARG A 498 14.16 -26.75 -12.20
CA ARG A 498 12.80 -26.49 -12.72
C ARG A 498 12.38 -27.47 -13.83
N SER A 499 13.28 -28.27 -14.38
CA SER A 499 12.97 -29.34 -15.35
C SER A 499 12.29 -30.55 -14.70
N ARG A 500 12.37 -30.66 -13.37
CA ARG A 500 11.78 -31.77 -12.60
C ARG A 500 10.27 -31.55 -12.40
N PRO A 501 9.54 -32.63 -12.08
CA PRO A 501 8.12 -32.55 -11.78
C PRO A 501 7.80 -31.52 -10.68
N LYS A 502 6.63 -30.87 -10.80
CA LYS A 502 6.12 -29.97 -9.77
C LYS A 502 6.07 -30.68 -8.41
N PHE A 503 6.51 -30.00 -7.37
CA PHE A 503 6.69 -30.48 -6.00
C PHE A 503 7.81 -31.53 -5.82
N ASP A 504 8.75 -31.59 -6.77
CA ASP A 504 9.99 -32.37 -6.64
C ASP A 504 11.18 -31.66 -7.31
N VAL A 505 11.17 -30.33 -7.29
CA VAL A 505 12.22 -29.49 -7.91
C VAL A 505 13.44 -29.31 -7.00
N VAL A 506 13.29 -29.41 -5.66
CA VAL A 506 14.39 -29.23 -4.70
C VAL A 506 15.23 -30.46 -4.61
N THR A 507 16.52 -30.35 -4.98
CA THR A 507 17.47 -31.48 -5.08
C THR A 507 18.40 -31.58 -3.87
N ALA A 508 18.70 -30.47 -3.19
CA ALA A 508 19.55 -30.47 -1.99
C ALA A 508 19.25 -29.24 -1.12
N ILE A 509 19.43 -29.43 0.18
CA ILE A 509 19.43 -28.36 1.20
C ILE A 509 20.71 -28.49 2.01
N GLU A 510 21.40 -27.37 2.23
CA GLU A 510 22.63 -27.32 3.02
C GLU A 510 22.46 -26.19 4.07
N LEU A 511 22.83 -26.46 5.31
CA LEU A 511 22.83 -25.48 6.40
C LEU A 511 24.24 -24.97 6.70
N GLY A 512 24.34 -23.70 7.05
CA GLY A 512 25.58 -23.03 7.36
C GLY A 512 25.61 -21.59 6.85
N ASP A 513 26.78 -21.07 6.73
CA ASP A 513 27.05 -19.75 6.16
C ASP A 513 28.45 -19.75 5.49
N VAL A 514 28.79 -18.66 4.81
CA VAL A 514 30.04 -18.53 4.07
C VAL A 514 31.28 -18.66 4.99
N ASP A 515 31.17 -18.32 6.27
CA ASP A 515 32.30 -18.38 7.22
C ASP A 515 32.53 -19.76 7.78
N ARG A 516 31.45 -20.47 8.08
CA ARG A 516 31.47 -21.79 8.74
C ARG A 516 31.40 -22.95 7.75
N GLY A 517 31.14 -22.64 6.48
CA GLY A 517 30.87 -23.60 5.43
C GLY A 517 29.45 -24.18 5.53
N TYR A 518 29.01 -24.76 4.44
CA TYR A 518 27.71 -25.38 4.30
C TYR A 518 27.80 -26.90 4.43
N ARG A 519 26.81 -27.51 5.10
CA ARG A 519 26.70 -28.96 5.27
C ARG A 519 25.32 -29.42 4.80
N ALA A 520 25.33 -30.46 3.93
CA ALA A 520 24.08 -31.07 3.46
C ALA A 520 23.29 -31.67 4.63
N ILE A 521 21.96 -31.58 4.55
CA ILE A 521 21.04 -32.23 5.49
C ILE A 521 20.24 -33.33 4.77
N ASP A 522 19.66 -34.24 5.56
CA ASP A 522 18.74 -35.25 5.04
C ASP A 522 17.39 -34.64 4.69
N ILE A 523 17.12 -34.48 3.40
CA ILE A 523 15.83 -33.96 2.90
C ILE A 523 14.73 -35.03 2.78
N THR A 524 15.04 -36.28 3.18
CA THR A 524 14.05 -37.37 3.24
C THR A 524 13.40 -37.48 4.62
N GLY A 525 13.97 -36.82 5.63
CA GLY A 525 13.50 -36.82 7.01
C GLY A 525 13.76 -38.09 7.80
N LYS A 526 14.59 -39.03 7.25
CA LYS A 526 14.86 -40.30 7.90
C LYS A 526 15.70 -40.17 9.17
N ASP A 527 16.56 -39.14 9.25
CA ASP A 527 17.39 -38.87 10.42
C ASP A 527 16.61 -38.24 11.59
N GLY A 528 15.36 -37.79 11.36
CA GLY A 528 14.49 -37.17 12.37
C GLY A 528 15.02 -35.86 12.94
N ARG A 529 16.09 -35.31 12.40
CA ARG A 529 16.74 -34.10 12.91
C ARG A 529 15.86 -32.89 12.66
N LEU A 530 15.78 -32.01 13.68
CA LEU A 530 15.00 -30.79 13.62
C LEU A 530 15.90 -29.57 13.45
N PHE A 531 15.40 -28.60 12.67
CA PHE A 531 16.05 -27.33 12.39
C PHE A 531 15.06 -26.19 12.68
N SER A 532 15.50 -25.17 13.41
CA SER A 532 14.71 -24.01 13.70
C SER A 532 14.65 -23.05 12.53
N LEU A 533 13.46 -22.66 12.12
CA LEU A 533 13.20 -21.67 11.08
C LEU A 533 12.41 -20.51 11.67
N THR A 534 12.90 -19.30 11.47
CA THR A 534 12.18 -18.07 11.80
C THR A 534 11.72 -17.33 10.57
N CYS A 535 10.50 -16.83 10.58
CA CYS A 535 9.90 -16.06 9.49
C CYS A 535 8.86 -15.08 10.04
N PRO A 536 8.39 -14.09 9.24
CA PRO A 536 7.23 -13.28 9.60
C PRO A 536 5.99 -14.16 9.88
N LEU A 537 5.21 -13.82 10.88
CA LEU A 537 3.97 -14.54 11.23
C LEU A 537 3.06 -14.70 10.01
N TYR A 538 2.94 -13.66 9.18
CA TYR A 538 2.15 -13.72 7.95
C TYR A 538 2.57 -14.89 7.04
N LEU A 539 3.88 -15.08 6.83
CA LEU A 539 4.38 -16.25 6.10
C LEU A 539 4.14 -17.55 6.87
N GLY A 540 4.37 -17.54 8.17
CA GLY A 540 4.12 -18.69 9.04
C GLY A 540 2.70 -19.24 8.90
N LEU A 541 1.70 -18.36 8.78
CA LEU A 541 0.31 -18.72 8.56
C LEU A 541 0.09 -19.39 7.19
N ILE A 542 0.75 -18.91 6.15
CA ILE A 542 0.72 -19.53 4.81
C ILE A 542 1.36 -20.93 4.87
N LEU A 543 2.50 -21.05 5.53
CA LEU A 543 3.22 -22.33 5.64
C LEU A 543 2.38 -23.40 6.34
N VAL A 544 1.70 -23.05 7.42
CA VAL A 544 0.80 -23.97 8.14
C VAL A 544 -0.38 -24.45 7.27
N ALA A 545 -0.78 -23.66 6.30
CA ALA A 545 -1.86 -23.99 5.39
C ALA A 545 -1.42 -24.86 4.18
N ILE A 546 -0.12 -25.09 3.97
CA ILE A 546 0.42 -25.90 2.86
C ILE A 546 -0.27 -27.28 2.72
N PRO A 547 -0.45 -28.09 3.78
CA PRO A 547 -1.12 -29.37 3.65
C PRO A 547 -2.54 -29.26 3.10
N LYS A 548 -3.28 -28.21 3.51
CA LYS A 548 -4.65 -27.94 3.00
C LYS A 548 -4.62 -27.60 1.51
N TYR A 549 -3.75 -26.67 1.09
CA TYR A 549 -3.65 -26.27 -0.32
C TYR A 549 -3.18 -27.37 -1.25
N THR A 550 -2.31 -28.25 -0.75
CA THR A 550 -1.75 -29.36 -1.53
C THR A 550 -2.52 -30.68 -1.35
N LYS A 551 -3.70 -30.65 -0.68
CA LYS A 551 -4.53 -31.82 -0.37
C LYS A 551 -3.73 -32.94 0.31
N GLY A 552 -2.80 -32.57 1.20
CA GLY A 552 -1.95 -33.51 1.94
C GLY A 552 -0.70 -33.99 1.20
N LEU A 553 -0.47 -33.55 -0.04
CA LEU A 553 0.72 -33.98 -0.82
C LEU A 553 2.02 -33.50 -0.15
N LEU A 554 2.04 -32.27 0.35
CA LEU A 554 3.17 -31.72 1.10
C LEU A 554 2.79 -31.66 2.58
N ALA A 555 3.29 -32.61 3.37
CA ALA A 555 3.08 -32.61 4.81
C ALA A 555 3.99 -31.59 5.49
N LEU A 556 3.44 -30.81 6.39
CA LEU A 556 4.17 -29.82 7.20
C LEU A 556 3.52 -29.74 8.59
N VAL A 557 4.30 -30.00 9.62
CA VAL A 557 3.86 -29.93 11.02
C VAL A 557 4.86 -29.09 11.82
N PRO A 558 4.58 -27.81 12.07
CA PRO A 558 5.42 -27.00 12.92
C PRO A 558 5.56 -27.64 14.32
N LYS A 559 6.76 -27.67 14.85
CA LYS A 559 7.09 -28.29 16.14
C LYS A 559 7.77 -27.27 17.05
N ASP A 560 7.72 -27.55 18.34
CA ASP A 560 8.57 -26.87 19.30
C ASP A 560 10.01 -27.44 19.29
N LYS A 561 10.87 -26.89 20.13
CA LYS A 561 12.29 -27.33 20.24
C LYS A 561 12.44 -28.79 20.69
N ASP A 562 11.43 -29.36 21.33
CA ASP A 562 11.41 -30.73 21.86
C ASP A 562 10.72 -31.70 20.88
N GLY A 563 10.36 -31.21 19.67
CA GLY A 563 9.77 -32.00 18.59
C GLY A 563 8.26 -32.23 18.75
N GLN A 564 7.61 -31.58 19.72
CA GLN A 564 6.17 -31.72 19.88
C GLN A 564 5.44 -30.82 18.86
N PRO A 565 4.42 -31.34 18.18
CA PRO A 565 3.62 -30.54 17.28
C PRO A 565 3.04 -29.31 17.98
N LEU A 566 3.27 -28.14 17.42
CA LEU A 566 2.58 -26.94 17.83
C LEU A 566 1.09 -27.14 17.50
N LYS A 567 0.22 -26.91 18.48
CA LYS A 567 -1.24 -27.06 18.33
C LYS A 567 -1.82 -25.93 17.48
N SER A 568 -1.31 -25.77 16.25
CA SER A 568 -1.89 -24.86 15.31
C SER A 568 -3.01 -25.57 14.57
N LYS A 569 -4.24 -25.45 15.02
CA LYS A 569 -5.35 -25.70 14.13
C LYS A 569 -5.41 -24.54 13.14
N VAL A 570 -5.59 -24.85 11.87
CA VAL A 570 -5.94 -23.87 10.83
C VAL A 570 -7.16 -23.03 11.27
N GLU A 571 -8.05 -23.60 12.07
CA GLU A 571 -9.14 -22.93 12.80
C GLU A 571 -8.67 -21.83 13.78
N ALA A 572 -7.42 -21.82 14.24
CA ALA A 572 -6.86 -20.74 15.05
C ALA A 572 -6.52 -19.50 14.19
N LEU A 573 -6.39 -19.64 12.88
CA LEU A 573 -6.16 -18.55 11.94
C LEU A 573 -7.44 -17.76 11.63
N GLU A 574 -8.59 -18.37 11.84
CA GLU A 574 -9.91 -17.76 11.66
C GLU A 574 -10.45 -17.11 12.95
N ARG A 575 -9.69 -17.19 14.07
CA ARG A 575 -10.11 -16.65 15.37
C ARG A 575 -9.42 -15.34 15.71
N PRO A 576 -10.09 -14.50 16.54
CA PRO A 576 -9.53 -13.23 16.99
C PRO A 576 -8.17 -13.39 17.66
N ARG A 577 -7.36 -12.36 17.58
CA ARG A 577 -5.97 -12.16 18.00
C ARG A 577 -5.54 -12.75 19.34
N GLU A 578 -6.46 -13.06 20.24
CA GLU A 578 -6.20 -13.56 21.59
C GLU A 578 -5.75 -15.02 21.66
N GLN A 579 -5.72 -15.78 20.56
CA GLN A 579 -5.57 -17.23 20.60
C GLN A 579 -4.51 -17.83 19.67
N SER A 580 -3.50 -17.07 19.26
CA SER A 580 -2.37 -17.60 18.48
C SER A 580 -1.03 -17.61 19.23
N PRO A 581 -0.95 -18.06 20.51
CA PRO A 581 0.30 -18.08 21.27
C PRO A 581 1.35 -19.06 20.71
N TYR A 582 0.96 -19.92 19.78
CA TYR A 582 1.81 -21.02 19.28
C TYR A 582 2.76 -20.65 18.14
N LEU A 583 2.54 -19.47 17.52
CA LEU A 583 3.40 -18.93 16.48
C LEU A 583 4.24 -17.72 16.95
N LEU A 584 4.17 -17.41 18.24
CA LEU A 584 5.02 -16.37 18.83
C LEU A 584 6.46 -16.88 19.00
N PRO A 585 7.44 -15.99 18.97
CA PRO A 585 8.80 -16.36 19.34
C PRO A 585 8.81 -17.06 20.69
N PRO A 586 9.56 -18.17 20.85
CA PRO A 586 9.67 -18.84 22.15
C PRO A 586 10.15 -17.88 23.23
N PRO A 587 9.75 -18.08 24.50
CA PRO A 587 10.30 -17.34 25.62
C PRO A 587 11.83 -17.38 25.60
N GLY A 588 12.48 -16.25 25.81
CA GLY A 588 13.94 -16.09 25.73
C GLY A 588 14.48 -15.80 24.32
N THR A 589 13.66 -15.85 23.25
CA THR A 589 14.08 -15.40 21.93
C THR A 589 14.35 -13.89 21.91
N LEU A 590 13.52 -13.13 22.62
CA LEU A 590 13.70 -11.68 22.83
C LEU A 590 15.00 -11.38 23.56
N ASP A 591 15.32 -12.14 24.63
CA ASP A 591 16.55 -11.99 25.39
C ASP A 591 17.79 -12.31 24.55
N ARG A 592 17.75 -13.40 23.79
CA ARG A 592 18.85 -13.80 22.88
C ARG A 592 19.11 -12.75 21.81
N ALA A 593 18.09 -12.13 21.31
CA ALA A 593 18.20 -11.06 20.33
C ALA A 593 18.73 -9.75 20.93
N GLY A 594 18.76 -9.61 22.27
CA GLY A 594 19.14 -8.38 22.95
C GLY A 594 18.18 -7.20 22.67
N ILE A 595 17.04 -7.44 22.05
CA ILE A 595 16.07 -6.42 21.66
C ILE A 595 15.21 -6.00 22.83
N ALA A 596 14.84 -6.95 23.68
CA ALA A 596 14.05 -6.69 24.88
C ALA A 596 14.71 -5.66 25.82
N THR A 597 16.03 -5.68 25.95
CA THR A 597 16.78 -4.71 26.74
C THR A 597 16.72 -3.30 26.16
N ARG A 598 16.64 -3.15 24.84
CA ARG A 598 16.51 -1.86 24.15
C ARG A 598 15.09 -1.32 24.18
N ALA A 599 14.12 -2.21 24.05
CA ALA A 599 12.70 -1.86 23.98
C ALA A 599 12.02 -1.67 25.34
N GLY A 600 12.77 -1.43 26.41
CA GLY A 600 12.21 -1.22 27.74
C GLY A 600 11.98 -2.50 28.57
N ARG A 601 12.60 -3.60 28.20
CA ARG A 601 12.69 -4.85 28.98
C ARG A 601 11.36 -5.57 29.20
N ASP A 602 10.43 -5.40 28.30
CA ASP A 602 9.20 -6.19 28.36
C ASP A 602 9.39 -7.49 27.57
N ALA A 603 9.61 -8.59 28.30
CA ALA A 603 9.82 -9.92 27.69
C ALA A 603 8.58 -10.45 26.95
N THR A 604 7.42 -9.81 27.10
CA THR A 604 6.18 -10.17 26.40
C THR A 604 6.06 -9.48 25.05
N ARG A 605 6.93 -8.52 24.72
CA ARG A 605 6.88 -7.82 23.43
C ARG A 605 7.39 -8.70 22.30
N GLU A 606 6.66 -8.67 21.21
CA GLU A 606 7.03 -9.32 19.95
C GLU A 606 8.24 -8.66 19.32
N ILE A 607 9.09 -9.46 18.67
CA ILE A 607 10.11 -8.95 17.74
C ILE A 607 9.41 -8.73 16.40
N LYS A 608 9.24 -7.47 16.00
CA LYS A 608 8.71 -7.13 14.69
C LYS A 608 9.77 -7.34 13.60
N GLU A 609 9.34 -7.75 12.40
CA GLU A 609 10.23 -7.92 11.26
C GLU A 609 11.02 -6.64 10.94
N TRP A 610 10.35 -5.48 10.87
CA TRP A 610 11.01 -4.20 10.64
C TRP A 610 11.98 -3.82 11.76
N GLN A 611 11.65 -4.14 13.01
CA GLN A 611 12.53 -3.89 14.15
C GLN A 611 13.81 -4.73 14.08
N ALA A 612 13.69 -6.02 13.70
CA ALA A 612 14.84 -6.88 13.50
C ALA A 612 15.81 -6.31 12.45
N ILE A 613 15.25 -5.78 11.34
CA ILE A 613 16.05 -5.15 10.28
C ILE A 613 16.74 -3.88 10.81
N MET A 614 16.02 -2.98 11.47
CA MET A 614 16.56 -1.75 12.05
C MET A 614 17.65 -2.01 13.07
N ASP A 615 17.42 -2.96 13.98
CA ASP A 615 18.41 -3.35 14.98
C ASP A 615 19.65 -4.00 14.35
N HIS A 616 19.48 -4.75 13.28
CA HIS A 616 20.60 -5.31 12.52
C HIS A 616 21.45 -4.19 11.90
N LEU A 617 20.82 -3.23 11.23
CA LEU A 617 21.50 -2.10 10.61
C LEU A 617 22.31 -1.27 11.63
N ARG A 618 21.73 -0.97 12.80
CA ARG A 618 22.42 -0.23 13.87
C ARG A 618 23.68 -0.95 14.39
N ARG A 619 23.76 -2.27 14.25
CA ARG A 619 24.88 -3.10 14.75
C ARG A 619 25.98 -3.32 13.72
N LEU A 620 25.79 -2.92 12.48
CA LEU A 620 26.83 -3.08 11.45
C LEU A 620 28.12 -2.36 11.86
N PRO A 621 29.28 -3.01 11.73
CA PRO A 621 30.55 -2.52 12.30
C PRO A 621 31.14 -1.35 11.52
N VAL A 622 30.90 -1.30 10.22
CA VAL A 622 31.50 -0.29 9.34
C VAL A 622 30.74 1.03 9.49
N LYS A 623 31.48 2.12 9.69
CA LYS A 623 30.91 3.47 9.82
C LYS A 623 31.35 4.33 8.64
N GLY A 624 30.37 4.94 7.99
CA GLY A 624 30.55 5.88 6.89
C GLY A 624 30.39 7.33 7.32
N GLN A 625 29.97 8.17 6.39
CA GLN A 625 29.71 9.58 6.62
C GLN A 625 28.69 9.77 7.77
N GLY A 626 28.90 10.75 8.62
CA GLY A 626 28.06 11.00 9.79
C GLY A 626 28.09 9.90 10.85
N ASN A 627 29.10 9.03 10.84
CA ASN A 627 29.25 7.87 11.74
C ASN A 627 28.09 6.85 11.62
N LEU A 628 27.37 6.85 10.49
CA LEU A 628 26.32 5.87 10.21
C LEU A 628 26.93 4.53 9.79
N PRO A 629 26.32 3.40 10.16
CA PRO A 629 26.66 2.09 9.60
C PRO A 629 26.55 2.09 8.07
N VAL A 630 27.41 1.32 7.40
CA VAL A 630 27.33 1.12 5.95
C VAL A 630 26.88 -0.32 5.68
N VAL A 631 25.82 -0.48 4.88
CA VAL A 631 25.34 -1.79 4.48
C VAL A 631 26.38 -2.45 3.57
N PRO A 632 26.85 -3.66 3.88
CA PRO A 632 27.81 -4.36 3.03
C PRO A 632 27.16 -4.78 1.71
N VAL A 633 27.90 -4.65 0.61
CA VAL A 633 27.46 -4.97 -0.75
C VAL A 633 28.52 -5.79 -1.52
N ASP A 634 29.45 -6.37 -0.81
CA ASP A 634 30.50 -7.23 -1.34
C ASP A 634 29.95 -8.63 -1.74
N GLU A 635 30.82 -9.48 -2.26
CA GLU A 635 30.46 -10.85 -2.70
C GLU A 635 29.88 -11.70 -1.57
N ARG A 636 30.33 -11.47 -0.34
CA ARG A 636 29.83 -12.17 0.85
C ARG A 636 28.40 -11.76 1.18
N ALA A 637 28.08 -10.48 1.18
CA ALA A 637 26.74 -9.98 1.38
C ALA A 637 25.80 -10.41 0.23
N GLY A 638 26.32 -10.48 -0.99
CA GLY A 638 25.61 -10.92 -2.20
C GLY A 638 25.62 -12.43 -2.45
N GLU A 639 25.95 -13.25 -1.46
CA GLU A 639 25.98 -14.70 -1.59
C GLU A 639 24.67 -15.29 -2.17
N ILE A 640 24.80 -16.11 -3.19
CA ILE A 640 23.66 -16.80 -3.81
C ILE A 640 23.28 -18.01 -2.96
N ARG A 641 22.12 -17.95 -2.29
CA ARG A 641 21.60 -18.99 -1.40
C ARG A 641 20.54 -19.88 -2.06
N ALA A 642 20.06 -19.51 -3.23
CA ALA A 642 19.15 -20.30 -4.07
C ALA A 642 19.84 -20.60 -5.41
N ILE A 643 20.23 -21.87 -5.64
CA ILE A 643 21.06 -22.27 -6.77
C ILE A 643 20.21 -23.10 -7.73
N GLN A 644 19.93 -22.54 -8.89
CA GLN A 644 19.28 -23.30 -9.96
C GLN A 644 20.31 -24.20 -10.63
N VAL A 645 19.94 -25.46 -10.82
CA VAL A 645 20.73 -26.49 -11.51
C VAL A 645 19.86 -27.09 -12.62
N GLY A 646 20.41 -27.31 -13.80
CA GLY A 646 19.65 -27.78 -14.96
C GLY A 646 19.30 -26.71 -15.96
#